data_1f4979ee73def02d18b0798212366aa3
#
_entry.id   1f4979ee73def02d18b0798212366aa3
#
_cell.length_a   1.000
_cell.length_b   1.000
_cell.length_c   1.000
_cell.angle_alpha   90.00
_cell.angle_beta   90.00
_cell.angle_gamma   90.00
#
_symmetry.space_group_name_H-M   'P 1'
#
loop_
_entity.id
_entity.type
_entity.pdbx_description
1 polymer ?
#
loop_
_entity_poly.entity_id
_entity_poly.type
_entity_poly.pdbx_seq_one_letter_code
_entity_poly.pdbx_strand_id
1 'polypeptide(L)'
;MKFDVISREINWAGRTLRLETGKVARQADGAVMVTYGDTVVLCTVVANKNTAAKNDFFPLTVHYTEKTFSAGRIPGGFFKREGRPSEKEVLTSRLIDRPIRPLFESWYNQDTQVLCTVLSFDESVDADIAAMVGASAALAISGLPFVAPIAAARVGYVDNAFVLNPGIKALEDSDLDLCVAGTDEGVLMVESEAKELSETLMLQAVMFGFDAFQPVIALIKDFAAARQKAPLFTAPEKQKAFFDDKAAKALSASFKSAYDIKVKQDRRAAIDGVYADLKQQWADHDSLEKILNEAKDLEKDLVRRSILETGVRIDGRKGDDIRSIVCEAALLPRVHGSALFTRGETQAIVAATLGTGDDEQIMDALHGEYREDFLLHYNFPPFSVGETGRYGAPGRREIGHGKLAWRALHPMLPKKEDFPYTLRVVSEVTESNGSSSMATVCGASLSLLDAGVPLKRSVAGIAMGLIKEGKDVAILSDILGDEDHLGDMDFKVAGTSEGITALQMDIKITSITREIMEKALKQAQAGRMHILGIMNQLLSSPKQEVSPWAPRMEQITIPVDKIRELIGPGGKNIREICDTTKAKIDIKDDGTVFIASNNAEALKAAIEKVKMSTGSLEIGTIYSGKVAKLMDFGAFVTIGNQDGLVHVSEISDERVNNVADYLSVGQIINVKVVGIDERGKIRLSMKKAVA
;
A
#
# COMPACT_ATOMS: atom_id res chain seq x y z
N MET A 1 38.66 26.11 12.49
CA MET A 1 38.82 24.77 11.89
C MET A 1 38.35 24.89 10.43
N LYS A 2 39.18 24.54 9.44
CA LYS A 2 38.75 24.54 8.03
C LYS A 2 38.25 23.14 7.67
N PHE A 3 37.04 23.04 7.15
CA PHE A 3 36.50 21.74 6.72
C PHE A 3 37.08 21.39 5.33
N ASP A 4 37.33 20.10 5.11
CA ASP A 4 37.75 19.55 3.82
C ASP A 4 36.49 19.13 3.04
N VAL A 5 35.84 20.11 2.44
CA VAL A 5 34.56 19.94 1.75
C VAL A 5 34.78 19.63 0.28
N ILE A 6 34.17 18.52 -0.14
CA ILE A 6 34.09 18.16 -1.57
C ILE A 6 32.62 18.24 -1.97
N SER A 7 32.37 18.84 -3.13
CA SER A 7 31.02 18.99 -3.67
C SER A 7 31.04 18.76 -5.18
N ARG A 8 29.94 18.11 -5.67
CA ARG A 8 29.66 17.93 -7.11
C ARG A 8 28.19 18.19 -7.35
N GLU A 9 27.88 18.73 -8.53
CA GLU A 9 26.49 19.03 -8.88
C GLU A 9 26.22 18.88 -10.38
N ILE A 10 24.96 18.61 -10.71
CA ILE A 10 24.43 18.60 -12.08
C ILE A 10 23.06 19.26 -12.10
N ASN A 11 22.62 19.74 -13.26
CA ASN A 11 21.22 20.04 -13.49
C ASN A 11 20.50 18.74 -13.91
N TRP A 12 19.48 18.33 -13.17
CA TRP A 12 18.74 17.13 -13.42
C TRP A 12 17.23 17.37 -13.30
N ALA A 13 16.48 17.06 -14.35
CA ALA A 13 15.04 17.37 -14.45
C ALA A 13 14.72 18.87 -14.15
N GLY A 14 15.58 19.79 -14.63
CA GLY A 14 15.39 21.23 -14.44
C GLY A 14 15.75 21.78 -13.06
N ARG A 15 16.30 20.93 -12.15
CA ARG A 15 16.71 21.31 -10.78
C ARG A 15 18.17 20.95 -10.53
N THR A 16 18.83 21.70 -9.65
CA THR A 16 20.19 21.36 -9.21
C THR A 16 20.16 20.18 -8.26
N LEU A 17 20.88 19.11 -8.61
CA LEU A 17 21.22 18.01 -7.74
C LEU A 17 22.68 18.15 -7.31
N ARG A 18 22.92 18.34 -6.00
CA ARG A 18 24.24 18.53 -5.42
C ARG A 18 24.54 17.50 -4.35
N LEU A 19 25.74 16.93 -4.40
CA LEU A 19 26.32 16.05 -3.39
C LEU A 19 27.45 16.80 -2.66
N GLU A 20 27.46 16.76 -1.33
CA GLU A 20 28.49 17.38 -0.50
C GLU A 20 28.94 16.42 0.63
N THR A 21 30.25 16.35 0.89
CA THR A 21 30.82 15.59 2.01
C THR A 21 31.93 16.38 2.72
N GLY A 22 32.36 15.89 3.88
CA GLY A 22 33.52 16.44 4.62
C GLY A 22 33.17 17.51 5.67
N LYS A 23 31.93 18.01 5.71
CA LYS A 23 31.49 19.06 6.64
C LYS A 23 30.69 18.50 7.82
N VAL A 24 29.73 17.63 7.56
CA VAL A 24 28.77 17.10 8.53
C VAL A 24 28.98 15.61 8.77
N ALA A 25 28.61 15.10 9.93
CA ALA A 25 28.65 13.67 10.30
C ALA A 25 30.01 12.98 10.03
N ARG A 26 31.13 13.65 10.34
CA ARG A 26 32.49 13.22 10.01
C ARG A 26 32.99 11.96 10.72
N GLN A 27 32.23 11.43 11.70
CA GLN A 27 32.53 10.16 12.37
C GLN A 27 31.98 8.94 11.63
N ALA A 28 31.03 9.15 10.72
CA ALA A 28 30.49 8.07 9.88
C ALA A 28 31.55 7.60 8.85
N ASP A 29 31.43 6.34 8.43
CA ASP A 29 32.28 5.78 7.37
C ASP A 29 32.03 6.48 6.04
N GLY A 30 30.75 6.72 5.72
CA GLY A 30 30.31 7.59 4.63
C GLY A 30 29.26 8.60 5.12
N ALA A 31 29.38 9.86 4.72
CA ALA A 31 28.40 10.90 5.03
C ALA A 31 28.26 11.85 3.86
N VAL A 32 27.05 12.01 3.34
CA VAL A 32 26.73 12.86 2.20
C VAL A 32 25.50 13.69 2.51
N MET A 33 25.60 14.99 2.26
CA MET A 33 24.48 15.91 2.20
C MET A 33 24.04 15.99 0.74
N VAL A 34 22.82 15.61 0.45
CA VAL A 34 22.19 15.72 -0.87
C VAL A 34 21.26 16.91 -0.86
N THR A 35 21.41 17.77 -1.84
CA THR A 35 20.44 18.86 -2.09
C THR A 35 19.86 18.66 -3.48
N TYR A 36 18.53 18.57 -3.59
CA TYR A 36 17.82 18.49 -4.86
C TYR A 36 16.67 19.50 -4.86
N GLY A 37 16.84 20.60 -5.62
CA GLY A 37 16.02 21.80 -5.38
C GLY A 37 16.28 22.32 -3.96
N ASP A 38 15.23 22.58 -3.19
CA ASP A 38 15.32 22.98 -1.78
C ASP A 38 15.16 21.79 -0.81
N THR A 39 14.98 20.58 -1.32
CA THR A 39 14.97 19.34 -0.50
C THR A 39 16.41 18.95 -0.16
N VAL A 40 16.68 18.75 1.13
CA VAL A 40 18.00 18.39 1.67
C VAL A 40 17.89 17.15 2.52
N VAL A 41 18.72 16.12 2.20
CA VAL A 41 18.79 14.85 2.94
C VAL A 41 20.22 14.59 3.38
N LEU A 42 20.42 14.31 4.66
CA LEU A 42 21.68 13.79 5.19
C LEU A 42 21.64 12.26 5.16
N CYS A 43 22.56 11.66 4.41
CA CYS A 43 22.73 10.22 4.32
C CYS A 43 24.06 9.80 4.95
N THR A 44 24.00 8.86 5.89
CA THR A 44 25.19 8.34 6.61
C THR A 44 25.24 6.83 6.53
N VAL A 45 26.45 6.30 6.49
CA VAL A 45 26.73 4.86 6.49
C VAL A 45 27.79 4.55 7.55
N VAL A 46 27.52 3.54 8.36
CA VAL A 46 28.44 3.02 9.37
C VAL A 46 28.40 1.50 9.37
N ALA A 47 29.56 0.87 9.41
CA ALA A 47 29.70 -0.58 9.62
C ALA A 47 30.36 -0.90 10.95
N ASN A 48 29.94 -1.99 11.56
CA ASN A 48 30.56 -2.49 12.79
C ASN A 48 31.91 -3.14 12.46
N LYS A 49 32.99 -2.59 13.03
CA LYS A 49 34.37 -3.04 12.80
C LYS A 49 34.90 -4.02 13.86
N ASN A 50 34.14 -4.18 14.95
CA ASN A 50 34.65 -4.84 16.16
C ASN A 50 34.14 -6.27 16.34
N THR A 51 33.21 -6.73 15.52
CA THR A 51 32.67 -8.08 15.61
C THR A 51 33.16 -8.93 14.44
N ALA A 52 33.76 -10.10 14.77
CA ALA A 52 33.81 -11.16 13.78
C ALA A 52 32.39 -11.46 13.37
N ALA A 53 32.13 -11.40 12.07
CA ALA A 53 30.82 -11.70 11.54
C ALA A 53 30.42 -13.12 11.95
N LYS A 54 29.38 -13.23 12.76
CA LYS A 54 28.84 -14.53 13.23
C LYS A 54 27.52 -14.86 12.52
N ASN A 55 27.08 -13.98 11.60
CA ASN A 55 25.81 -14.14 10.94
C ASN A 55 26.00 -14.86 9.60
N ASP A 56 25.11 -15.77 9.30
CA ASP A 56 24.98 -16.46 8.00
C ASP A 56 24.22 -15.63 6.97
N PHE A 57 23.84 -14.39 7.31
CA PHE A 57 23.20 -13.41 6.44
C PHE A 57 23.86 -12.03 6.59
N PHE A 58 23.66 -11.18 5.59
CA PHE A 58 24.13 -9.78 5.64
C PHE A 58 23.17 -8.90 6.46
N PRO A 59 23.52 -8.45 7.67
CA PRO A 59 22.67 -7.63 8.53
C PRO A 59 22.74 -6.15 8.11
N LEU A 60 22.13 -5.81 6.98
CA LEU A 60 21.96 -4.43 6.53
C LEU A 60 20.68 -3.85 7.13
N THR A 61 20.81 -2.71 7.78
CA THR A 61 19.65 -1.95 8.31
C THR A 61 19.60 -0.57 7.68
N VAL A 62 18.53 -0.27 6.96
CA VAL A 62 18.29 1.04 6.37
C VAL A 62 17.18 1.76 7.11
N HIS A 63 17.41 3.03 7.46
CA HIS A 63 16.41 3.93 8.02
C HIS A 63 16.30 5.19 7.16
N TYR A 64 15.09 5.54 6.81
CA TYR A 64 14.72 6.84 6.28
C TYR A 64 13.83 7.53 7.30
N THR A 65 14.08 8.79 7.59
CA THR A 65 13.39 9.54 8.64
C THR A 65 13.02 10.92 8.15
N GLU A 66 11.76 11.27 8.27
CA GLU A 66 11.23 12.60 7.99
C GLU A 66 11.18 13.42 9.28
N LYS A 67 11.80 14.60 9.29
CA LYS A 67 11.74 15.53 10.42
C LYS A 67 10.74 16.65 10.10
N THR A 68 9.73 16.82 10.92
CA THR A 68 8.66 17.81 10.69
C THR A 68 9.20 19.25 10.62
N PHE A 69 10.33 19.54 11.28
CA PHE A 69 11.01 20.83 11.14
C PHE A 69 11.52 21.07 9.71
N SER A 70 11.75 20.03 8.90
CA SER A 70 12.17 20.18 7.50
C SER A 70 11.14 20.89 6.65
N ALA A 71 9.86 20.77 7.00
CA ALA A 71 8.72 21.49 6.42
C ALA A 71 8.28 22.71 7.24
N GLY A 72 9.11 23.17 8.20
CA GLY A 72 8.75 24.30 9.07
C GLY A 72 7.62 24.01 10.06
N ARG A 73 7.36 22.76 10.39
CA ARG A 73 6.22 22.32 11.21
C ARG A 73 6.66 21.74 12.55
N ILE A 74 5.75 21.75 13.52
CA ILE A 74 5.87 21.06 14.81
C ILE A 74 5.04 19.78 14.70
N PRO A 75 5.54 18.60 15.15
CA PRO A 75 4.80 17.35 15.08
C PRO A 75 3.41 17.44 15.74
N GLY A 76 2.44 16.76 15.16
CA GLY A 76 1.13 16.56 15.75
C GLY A 76 1.19 15.76 17.06
N GLY A 77 0.03 15.37 17.57
CA GLY A 77 -0.08 14.54 18.77
C GLY A 77 0.29 15.25 20.08
N PHE A 78 0.26 14.51 21.18
CA PHE A 78 0.46 15.04 22.53
C PHE A 78 1.91 15.41 22.83
N PHE A 79 2.87 14.55 22.47
CA PHE A 79 4.29 14.72 22.83
C PHE A 79 5.03 15.75 21.98
N LYS A 80 4.46 16.22 20.88
CA LYS A 80 5.11 17.17 19.95
C LYS A 80 6.50 16.72 19.51
N ARG A 81 6.66 15.42 19.28
CA ARG A 81 7.91 14.77 18.87
C ARG A 81 7.59 13.61 17.93
N GLU A 82 8.41 13.40 16.91
CA GLU A 82 8.34 12.23 16.05
C GLU A 82 8.51 10.95 16.89
N GLY A 83 7.64 9.97 16.64
CA GLY A 83 7.58 8.72 17.39
C GLY A 83 8.05 7.52 16.59
N ARG A 84 7.15 6.54 16.40
CA ARG A 84 7.41 5.38 15.55
C ARG A 84 7.48 5.80 14.08
N PRO A 85 8.30 5.12 13.27
CA PRO A 85 8.33 5.38 11.84
C PRO A 85 6.94 5.29 11.21
N SER A 86 6.61 6.27 10.37
CA SER A 86 5.40 6.25 9.55
C SER A 86 5.47 5.15 8.49
N GLU A 87 4.33 4.81 7.89
CA GLU A 87 4.29 3.87 6.76
C GLU A 87 5.20 4.35 5.62
N LYS A 88 5.16 5.63 5.26
CA LYS A 88 6.05 6.23 4.25
C LYS A 88 7.52 6.05 4.59
N GLU A 89 7.93 6.30 5.84
CA GLU A 89 9.32 6.11 6.27
C GLU A 89 9.77 4.65 6.16
N VAL A 90 8.91 3.70 6.51
CA VAL A 90 9.17 2.27 6.35
C VAL A 90 9.30 1.88 4.89
N LEU A 91 8.39 2.34 4.03
CA LEU A 91 8.39 2.04 2.60
C LEU A 91 9.60 2.65 1.89
N THR A 92 9.93 3.91 2.18
CA THR A 92 11.13 4.56 1.62
C THR A 92 12.42 3.88 2.10
N SER A 93 12.48 3.44 3.37
CA SER A 93 13.61 2.62 3.84
C SER A 93 13.77 1.35 3.00
N ARG A 94 12.67 0.71 2.58
CA ARG A 94 12.68 -0.47 1.70
C ARG A 94 13.07 -0.12 0.26
N LEU A 95 12.62 1.02 -0.27
CA LEU A 95 13.05 1.50 -1.60
C LEU A 95 14.58 1.70 -1.67
N ILE A 96 15.21 2.13 -0.56
CA ILE A 96 16.66 2.28 -0.48
C ILE A 96 17.35 0.93 -0.29
N ASP A 97 16.87 0.07 0.64
CA ASP A 97 17.48 -1.21 0.99
C ASP A 97 17.57 -2.17 -0.21
N ARG A 98 16.46 -2.32 -0.94
CA ARG A 98 16.31 -3.34 -2.00
C ARG A 98 17.37 -3.24 -3.11
N PRO A 99 17.62 -2.07 -3.74
CA PRO A 99 18.60 -1.99 -4.80
C PRO A 99 20.06 -1.93 -4.32
N ILE A 100 20.35 -1.55 -3.06
CA ILE A 100 21.73 -1.52 -2.57
C ILE A 100 22.20 -2.86 -2.03
N ARG A 101 21.29 -3.66 -1.45
CA ARG A 101 21.62 -4.94 -0.80
C ARG A 101 22.34 -5.94 -1.71
N PRO A 102 21.93 -6.19 -2.96
CA PRO A 102 22.58 -7.14 -3.86
C PRO A 102 23.95 -6.66 -4.38
N LEU A 103 24.32 -5.40 -4.13
CA LEU A 103 25.57 -4.81 -4.59
C LEU A 103 26.70 -4.85 -3.55
N PHE A 104 26.48 -5.53 -2.44
CA PHE A 104 27.59 -5.87 -1.54
C PHE A 104 28.22 -7.20 -1.97
N GLU A 105 29.54 -7.29 -1.83
CA GLU A 105 30.28 -8.52 -2.06
C GLU A 105 29.73 -9.67 -1.18
N SER A 106 29.57 -10.86 -1.76
CA SER A 106 28.93 -12.01 -1.12
C SER A 106 29.61 -12.49 0.18
N TRP A 107 30.91 -12.20 0.32
CA TRP A 107 31.67 -12.51 1.52
C TRP A 107 31.44 -11.52 2.67
N TYR A 108 30.78 -10.37 2.39
CA TYR A 108 30.60 -9.31 3.37
C TYR A 108 29.29 -9.51 4.16
N ASN A 109 29.44 -9.71 5.47
CA ASN A 109 28.31 -9.95 6.38
C ASN A 109 28.41 -9.16 7.70
N GLN A 110 29.10 -8.00 7.69
CA GLN A 110 29.19 -7.12 8.84
C GLN A 110 27.90 -6.31 9.03
N ASP A 111 27.52 -6.11 10.30
CA ASP A 111 26.40 -5.24 10.65
C ASP A 111 26.61 -3.83 10.08
N THR A 112 25.75 -3.42 9.18
CA THR A 112 25.87 -2.17 8.44
C THR A 112 24.57 -1.38 8.54
N GLN A 113 24.69 -0.11 8.90
CA GLN A 113 23.56 0.80 9.04
C GLN A 113 23.67 1.95 8.05
N VAL A 114 22.59 2.18 7.29
CA VAL A 114 22.37 3.35 6.45
C VAL A 114 21.26 4.19 7.04
N LEU A 115 21.52 5.46 7.29
CA LEU A 115 20.55 6.38 7.87
C LEU A 115 20.41 7.61 6.99
N CYS A 116 19.20 7.84 6.46
CA CYS A 116 18.83 8.98 5.65
C CYS A 116 17.84 9.85 6.42
N THR A 117 18.20 11.13 6.65
CA THR A 117 17.38 12.07 7.43
C THR A 117 17.03 13.28 6.59
N VAL A 118 15.76 13.56 6.41
CA VAL A 118 15.27 14.75 5.71
C VAL A 118 15.44 15.98 6.61
N LEU A 119 16.20 16.96 6.15
CA LEU A 119 16.54 18.17 6.89
C LEU A 119 15.91 19.45 6.32
N SER A 120 15.52 19.43 5.04
CA SER A 120 14.73 20.46 4.38
C SER A 120 13.82 19.77 3.37
N PHE A 121 12.61 20.22 3.22
CA PHE A 121 11.60 19.61 2.37
C PHE A 121 10.92 20.65 1.48
N ASP A 122 10.91 20.37 0.18
CA ASP A 122 10.23 21.11 -0.87
C ASP A 122 9.18 20.21 -1.53
N GLU A 123 7.92 20.62 -1.51
CA GLU A 123 6.79 19.86 -2.10
C GLU A 123 6.98 19.58 -3.61
N SER A 124 7.81 20.32 -4.30
CA SER A 124 8.12 20.10 -5.72
C SER A 124 9.08 18.91 -5.94
N VAL A 125 9.73 18.40 -4.87
CA VAL A 125 10.71 17.31 -4.91
C VAL A 125 10.54 16.41 -3.70
N ASP A 126 9.97 15.20 -3.89
CA ASP A 126 9.94 14.24 -2.79
C ASP A 126 11.37 13.83 -2.39
N ALA A 127 11.58 13.67 -1.09
CA ALA A 127 12.90 13.41 -0.53
C ALA A 127 13.40 11.97 -0.76
N ASP A 128 12.54 11.05 -1.19
CA ASP A 128 12.89 9.63 -1.36
C ASP A 128 13.96 9.40 -2.44
N ILE A 129 13.84 10.03 -3.61
CA ILE A 129 14.84 9.92 -4.68
C ILE A 129 16.18 10.54 -4.24
N ALA A 130 16.14 11.70 -3.57
CA ALA A 130 17.35 12.30 -3.01
C ALA A 130 18.00 11.40 -1.95
N ALA A 131 17.21 10.72 -1.12
CA ALA A 131 17.69 9.77 -0.12
C ALA A 131 18.34 8.53 -0.76
N MET A 132 17.76 7.98 -1.84
CA MET A 132 18.35 6.86 -2.60
C MET A 132 19.69 7.22 -3.20
N VAL A 133 19.78 8.37 -3.86
CA VAL A 133 21.03 8.91 -4.44
C VAL A 133 22.07 9.16 -3.35
N GLY A 134 21.66 9.74 -2.22
CA GLY A 134 22.55 10.04 -1.09
C GLY A 134 23.06 8.80 -0.38
N ALA A 135 22.23 7.79 -0.19
CA ALA A 135 22.62 6.50 0.38
C ALA A 135 23.70 5.82 -0.50
N SER A 136 23.47 5.81 -1.80
CA SER A 136 24.42 5.30 -2.79
C SER A 136 25.75 6.05 -2.77
N ALA A 137 25.70 7.39 -2.77
CA ALA A 137 26.91 8.22 -2.71
C ALA A 137 27.66 8.03 -1.39
N ALA A 138 26.96 7.90 -0.25
CA ALA A 138 27.57 7.65 1.05
C ALA A 138 28.24 6.26 1.11
N LEU A 139 27.63 5.24 0.52
CA LEU A 139 28.24 3.90 0.37
C LEU A 139 29.48 3.97 -0.52
N ALA A 140 29.42 4.65 -1.65
CA ALA A 140 30.51 4.74 -2.60
C ALA A 140 31.79 5.40 -2.03
N ILE A 141 31.64 6.32 -1.03
CA ILE A 141 32.78 6.97 -0.37
C ILE A 141 33.16 6.32 0.98
N SER A 142 32.45 5.30 1.44
CA SER A 142 32.62 4.74 2.78
C SER A 142 33.85 3.85 2.96
N GLY A 143 34.31 3.23 1.86
CA GLY A 143 35.35 2.18 1.88
C GLY A 143 34.78 0.78 2.19
N LEU A 144 33.47 0.62 2.22
CA LEU A 144 32.80 -0.69 2.29
C LEU A 144 32.88 -1.41 0.94
N PRO A 145 32.76 -2.75 0.90
CA PRO A 145 32.83 -3.52 -0.34
C PRO A 145 31.50 -3.43 -1.12
N PHE A 146 31.19 -2.23 -1.56
CA PHE A 146 30.02 -1.88 -2.37
C PHE A 146 30.45 -1.81 -3.84
N VAL A 147 29.94 -2.71 -4.66
CA VAL A 147 30.47 -3.03 -6.00
C VAL A 147 30.24 -1.87 -6.99
N ALA A 148 29.07 -1.26 -6.96
CA ALA A 148 28.72 -0.20 -7.89
C ALA A 148 27.71 0.79 -7.27
N PRO A 149 27.77 2.08 -7.58
CA PRO A 149 26.74 3.03 -7.18
C PRO A 149 25.44 2.79 -7.94
N ILE A 150 24.33 3.09 -7.25
CA ILE A 150 23.01 3.16 -7.87
C ILE A 150 22.54 4.60 -7.99
N ALA A 151 21.61 4.83 -8.92
CA ALA A 151 20.72 5.97 -8.88
C ALA A 151 19.27 5.53 -9.03
N ALA A 152 18.35 6.44 -8.80
CA ALA A 152 16.92 6.20 -8.91
C ALA A 152 16.22 7.40 -9.54
N ALA A 153 15.08 7.15 -10.17
CA ALA A 153 14.20 8.19 -10.70
C ALA A 153 12.74 7.83 -10.41
N ARG A 154 11.92 8.86 -10.23
CA ARG A 154 10.47 8.74 -10.24
C ARG A 154 9.94 9.11 -11.62
N VAL A 155 9.01 8.32 -12.14
CA VAL A 155 8.42 8.55 -13.46
C VAL A 155 6.91 8.66 -13.29
N GLY A 156 6.36 9.79 -13.69
CA GLY A 156 4.93 10.00 -13.87
C GLY A 156 4.52 9.84 -15.33
N TYR A 157 3.21 9.73 -15.58
CA TYR A 157 2.63 9.72 -16.92
C TYR A 157 1.41 10.63 -16.94
N VAL A 158 1.55 11.79 -17.55
CA VAL A 158 0.54 12.86 -17.59
C VAL A 158 0.35 13.29 -19.05
N ASP A 159 -0.87 13.46 -19.50
CA ASP A 159 -1.20 13.90 -20.88
C ASP A 159 -0.45 13.10 -21.97
N ASN A 160 -0.37 11.78 -21.80
CA ASN A 160 0.34 10.85 -22.69
C ASN A 160 1.86 11.10 -22.82
N ALA A 161 2.48 11.73 -21.82
CA ALA A 161 3.93 11.96 -21.78
C ALA A 161 4.53 11.53 -20.44
N PHE A 162 5.74 10.96 -20.49
CA PHE A 162 6.52 10.68 -19.29
C PHE A 162 7.06 11.96 -18.67
N VAL A 163 6.94 12.07 -17.34
CA VAL A 163 7.45 13.19 -16.55
C VAL A 163 8.49 12.64 -15.56
N LEU A 164 9.69 13.22 -15.61
CA LEU A 164 10.79 12.84 -14.72
C LEU A 164 10.69 13.59 -13.39
N ASN A 165 10.72 12.85 -12.29
CA ASN A 165 10.66 13.37 -10.92
C ASN A 165 9.54 14.40 -10.72
N PRO A 166 8.27 14.04 -11.03
CA PRO A 166 7.14 14.92 -10.80
C PRO A 166 7.03 15.25 -9.30
N GLY A 167 6.63 16.47 -8.97
CA GLY A 167 6.30 16.86 -7.61
C GLY A 167 5.02 16.19 -7.12
N ILE A 168 4.76 16.25 -5.81
CA ILE A 168 3.65 15.55 -5.15
C ILE A 168 2.30 15.88 -5.82
N LYS A 169 2.02 17.14 -6.07
CA LYS A 169 0.77 17.58 -6.73
C LYS A 169 0.63 17.06 -8.16
N ALA A 170 1.72 16.97 -8.91
CA ALA A 170 1.67 16.45 -10.28
C ALA A 170 1.42 14.92 -10.33
N LEU A 171 1.74 14.21 -9.24
CA LEU A 171 1.44 12.78 -9.12
C LEU A 171 -0.04 12.49 -8.91
N GLU A 172 -0.81 13.40 -8.31
CA GLU A 172 -2.25 13.25 -8.12
C GLU A 172 -3.00 13.10 -9.46
N ASP A 173 -2.57 13.85 -10.48
CA ASP A 173 -3.14 13.83 -11.83
C ASP A 173 -2.48 12.77 -12.74
N SER A 174 -1.42 12.11 -12.27
CA SER A 174 -0.66 11.14 -13.06
C SER A 174 -1.38 9.78 -13.15
N ASP A 175 -1.28 9.14 -14.31
CA ASP A 175 -1.73 7.75 -14.50
C ASP A 175 -0.67 6.73 -14.08
N LEU A 176 0.51 7.20 -13.69
CA LEU A 176 1.65 6.39 -13.24
C LEU A 176 2.39 7.08 -12.10
N ASP A 177 2.65 6.36 -11.04
CA ASP A 177 3.69 6.64 -10.06
C ASP A 177 4.67 5.47 -10.05
N LEU A 178 5.84 5.63 -10.67
CA LEU A 178 6.84 4.58 -10.82
C LEU A 178 8.18 5.05 -10.27
N CYS A 179 8.73 4.31 -9.32
CA CYS A 179 10.11 4.45 -8.86
C CYS A 179 10.96 3.35 -9.49
N VAL A 180 12.02 3.73 -10.19
CA VAL A 180 13.00 2.81 -10.75
C VAL A 180 14.39 3.13 -10.24
N ALA A 181 15.15 2.09 -9.86
CA ALA A 181 16.54 2.23 -9.44
C ALA A 181 17.42 1.15 -10.10
N GLY A 182 18.68 1.49 -10.29
CA GLY A 182 19.65 0.59 -10.91
C GLY A 182 21.05 1.14 -10.92
N THR A 183 21.94 0.38 -11.56
CA THR A 183 23.32 0.75 -11.86
C THR A 183 23.43 1.32 -13.28
N ASP A 184 24.63 1.57 -13.75
CA ASP A 184 24.87 1.87 -15.17
C ASP A 184 24.71 0.65 -16.09
N GLU A 185 24.69 -0.56 -15.54
CA GLU A 185 24.53 -1.80 -16.32
C GLU A 185 23.07 -2.21 -16.52
N GLY A 186 22.16 -1.81 -15.59
CA GLY A 186 20.75 -2.14 -15.70
C GLY A 186 19.91 -1.84 -14.48
N VAL A 187 18.64 -2.17 -14.62
CA VAL A 187 17.59 -1.98 -13.59
C VAL A 187 17.75 -3.04 -12.51
N LEU A 188 17.63 -2.63 -11.23
CA LEU A 188 17.67 -3.49 -10.06
C LEU A 188 16.34 -3.54 -9.30
N MET A 189 15.61 -2.44 -9.29
CA MET A 189 14.37 -2.33 -8.55
C MET A 189 13.37 -1.47 -9.30
N VAL A 190 12.12 -1.92 -9.31
CA VAL A 190 10.96 -1.13 -9.75
C VAL A 190 9.85 -1.28 -8.74
N GLU A 191 9.13 -0.19 -8.49
CA GLU A 191 7.90 -0.18 -7.72
C GLU A 191 6.94 0.84 -8.29
N SER A 192 5.67 0.44 -8.54
CA SER A 192 4.72 1.37 -9.17
C SER A 192 3.28 1.15 -8.75
N GLU A 193 2.51 2.23 -8.89
CA GLU A 193 1.05 2.26 -9.03
C GLU A 193 0.72 2.80 -10.42
N ALA A 194 -0.27 2.22 -11.10
CA ALA A 194 -0.66 2.61 -12.45
C ALA A 194 -2.18 2.50 -12.67
N LYS A 195 -2.74 3.34 -13.52
CA LYS A 195 -4.16 3.32 -13.87
C LYS A 195 -4.38 2.49 -15.15
N GLU A 196 -4.23 1.16 -15.05
CA GLU A 196 -4.43 0.20 -16.15
C GLU A 196 -3.52 0.47 -17.37
N LEU A 197 -2.24 0.74 -17.15
CA LEU A 197 -1.29 0.94 -18.24
C LEU A 197 -0.86 -0.39 -18.88
N SER A 198 -0.63 -0.37 -20.19
CA SER A 198 -0.19 -1.56 -20.93
C SER A 198 1.22 -1.99 -20.53
N GLU A 199 1.54 -3.28 -20.69
CA GLU A 199 2.87 -3.85 -20.44
C GLU A 199 3.96 -3.12 -21.22
N THR A 200 3.66 -2.72 -22.46
CA THR A 200 4.58 -1.96 -23.31
C THR A 200 4.87 -0.57 -22.75
N LEU A 201 3.83 0.14 -22.28
CA LEU A 201 4.00 1.48 -21.71
C LEU A 201 4.73 1.43 -20.38
N MET A 202 4.44 0.41 -19.54
CA MET A 202 5.17 0.19 -18.30
C MET A 202 6.65 -0.08 -18.54
N LEU A 203 7.00 -0.91 -19.52
CA LEU A 203 8.39 -1.14 -19.92
C LEU A 203 9.07 0.14 -20.42
N GLN A 204 8.37 0.94 -21.24
CA GLN A 204 8.89 2.23 -21.69
C GLN A 204 9.13 3.19 -20.53
N ALA A 205 8.25 3.25 -19.53
CA ALA A 205 8.40 4.05 -18.32
C ALA A 205 9.64 3.64 -17.51
N VAL A 206 9.85 2.34 -17.32
CA VAL A 206 11.04 1.81 -16.63
C VAL A 206 12.31 2.22 -17.37
N MET A 207 12.35 2.06 -18.69
CA MET A 207 13.51 2.43 -19.49
C MET A 207 13.73 3.94 -19.54
N PHE A 208 12.67 4.75 -19.60
CA PHE A 208 12.76 6.20 -19.50
C PHE A 208 13.42 6.64 -18.19
N GLY A 209 13.02 6.08 -17.07
CA GLY A 209 13.63 6.37 -15.78
C GLY A 209 15.07 5.88 -15.68
N PHE A 210 15.37 4.68 -16.22
CA PHE A 210 16.71 4.11 -16.30
C PHE A 210 17.69 5.04 -17.08
N ASP A 211 17.29 5.49 -18.26
CA ASP A 211 18.09 6.38 -19.08
C ASP A 211 18.27 7.76 -18.41
N ALA A 212 17.20 8.25 -17.75
CA ALA A 212 17.20 9.58 -17.12
C ALA A 212 18.09 9.67 -15.88
N PHE A 213 18.36 8.58 -15.15
CA PHE A 213 19.24 8.61 -13.98
C PHE A 213 20.73 8.31 -14.29
N GLN A 214 21.10 7.95 -15.52
CA GLN A 214 22.50 7.67 -15.86
C GLN A 214 23.46 8.83 -15.56
N PRO A 215 23.11 10.10 -15.81
CA PRO A 215 23.96 11.23 -15.41
C PRO A 215 24.20 11.32 -13.89
N VAL A 216 23.25 10.86 -13.08
CA VAL A 216 23.38 10.84 -11.62
C VAL A 216 24.40 9.78 -11.18
N ILE A 217 24.43 8.61 -11.83
CA ILE A 217 25.46 7.59 -11.57
C ILE A 217 26.86 8.13 -11.91
N ALA A 218 26.99 8.82 -13.04
CA ALA A 218 28.25 9.46 -13.42
C ALA A 218 28.69 10.50 -12.39
N LEU A 219 27.75 11.31 -11.87
CA LEU A 219 28.01 12.27 -10.79
C LEU A 219 28.53 11.57 -9.52
N ILE A 220 27.87 10.47 -9.10
CA ILE A 220 28.27 9.71 -7.90
C ILE A 220 29.68 9.11 -8.10
N LYS A 221 30.00 8.58 -9.28
CA LYS A 221 31.33 8.02 -9.60
C LYS A 221 32.42 9.10 -9.53
N ASP A 222 32.20 10.29 -10.11
CA ASP A 222 33.15 11.43 -10.02
C ASP A 222 33.30 11.94 -8.58
N PHE A 223 32.19 12.03 -7.84
CA PHE A 223 32.20 12.42 -6.44
C PHE A 223 32.98 11.41 -5.57
N ALA A 224 32.75 10.11 -5.78
CA ALA A 224 33.47 9.06 -5.04
C ALA A 224 34.96 9.04 -5.37
N ALA A 225 35.35 9.24 -6.63
CA ALA A 225 36.76 9.34 -7.03
C ALA A 225 37.48 10.49 -6.33
N ALA A 226 36.81 11.63 -6.09
CA ALA A 226 37.39 12.79 -5.38
C ALA A 226 37.56 12.53 -3.84
N ARG A 227 36.87 11.53 -3.25
CA ARG A 227 36.90 11.22 -1.81
C ARG A 227 37.18 9.76 -1.53
N GLN A 228 37.84 9.04 -2.39
CA GLN A 228 38.11 7.63 -2.22
C GLN A 228 38.85 7.35 -0.89
N LYS A 229 38.24 6.48 -0.07
CA LYS A 229 38.83 5.94 1.15
C LYS A 229 39.47 4.59 0.88
N ALA A 230 40.48 4.25 1.68
CA ALA A 230 41.00 2.88 1.70
C ALA A 230 39.89 1.88 2.08
N PRO A 231 39.91 0.67 1.52
CA PRO A 231 38.99 -0.38 1.91
C PRO A 231 39.00 -0.61 3.44
N LEU A 232 37.83 -0.62 4.05
CA LEU A 232 37.67 -0.90 5.49
C LEU A 232 37.76 -2.39 5.81
N PHE A 233 37.42 -3.23 4.84
CA PHE A 233 37.41 -4.68 4.94
C PHE A 233 38.13 -5.28 3.74
N THR A 234 38.84 -6.36 3.97
CA THR A 234 39.59 -7.08 2.94
C THR A 234 38.87 -8.39 2.66
N ALA A 235 38.72 -8.73 1.38
CA ALA A 235 38.18 -10.01 0.99
C ALA A 235 38.99 -11.15 1.64
N PRO A 236 38.32 -12.19 2.17
CA PRO A 236 39.03 -13.34 2.69
C PRO A 236 39.83 -14.01 1.56
N GLU A 237 40.96 -14.61 1.93
CA GLU A 237 41.71 -15.40 0.97
C GLU A 237 40.84 -16.51 0.41
N LYS A 238 40.94 -16.75 -0.91
CA LYS A 238 40.25 -17.85 -1.57
C LYS A 238 40.63 -19.16 -0.92
N GLN A 239 39.72 -19.76 -0.18
CA GLN A 239 39.94 -21.07 0.41
C GLN A 239 39.83 -22.15 -0.65
N LYS A 240 40.56 -23.25 -0.44
CA LYS A 240 40.40 -24.45 -1.26
C LYS A 240 39.01 -25.06 -0.97
N ALA A 241 38.33 -25.54 -2.01
CA ALA A 241 37.05 -26.20 -1.85
C ALA A 241 37.15 -27.38 -0.85
N PHE A 242 36.15 -27.50 0.00
CA PHE A 242 36.06 -28.58 0.99
C PHE A 242 35.65 -29.90 0.33
N PHE A 243 34.83 -29.82 -0.74
CA PHE A 243 34.40 -30.97 -1.50
C PHE A 243 35.32 -31.16 -2.73
N ASP A 244 35.96 -32.33 -2.82
CA ASP A 244 36.57 -32.74 -4.09
C ASP A 244 35.49 -33.15 -5.11
N ASP A 245 35.86 -33.34 -6.36
CA ASP A 245 34.92 -33.68 -7.45
C ASP A 245 34.04 -34.90 -7.14
N LYS A 246 34.57 -35.89 -6.41
CA LYS A 246 33.83 -37.10 -6.04
C LYS A 246 32.79 -36.81 -4.94
N ALA A 247 33.18 -36.07 -3.91
CA ALA A 247 32.30 -35.69 -2.81
C ALA A 247 31.22 -34.74 -3.32
N ALA A 248 31.57 -33.75 -4.15
CA ALA A 248 30.62 -32.82 -4.75
C ALA A 248 29.58 -33.55 -5.61
N LYS A 249 29.99 -34.54 -6.44
CA LYS A 249 29.08 -35.40 -7.24
C LYS A 249 28.17 -36.24 -6.35
N ALA A 250 28.67 -36.83 -5.28
CA ALA A 250 27.87 -37.62 -4.35
C ALA A 250 26.82 -36.75 -3.64
N LEU A 251 27.23 -35.59 -3.16
CA LEU A 251 26.32 -34.61 -2.51
C LEU A 251 25.25 -34.10 -3.48
N SER A 252 25.64 -33.78 -4.72
CA SER A 252 24.69 -33.40 -5.78
C SER A 252 23.69 -34.50 -6.09
N ALA A 253 24.08 -35.78 -6.05
CA ALA A 253 23.17 -36.90 -6.24
C ALA A 253 22.15 -37.01 -5.08
N SER A 254 22.57 -36.73 -3.82
CA SER A 254 21.68 -36.72 -2.67
C SER A 254 20.66 -35.56 -2.74
N PHE A 255 21.10 -34.36 -3.10
CA PHE A 255 20.19 -33.25 -3.35
C PHE A 255 19.23 -33.52 -4.50
N LYS A 256 19.71 -34.09 -5.60
CA LYS A 256 18.84 -34.47 -6.73
C LYS A 256 17.73 -35.42 -6.30
N SER A 257 18.06 -36.44 -5.51
CA SER A 257 17.05 -37.37 -4.98
C SER A 257 16.02 -36.67 -4.09
N ALA A 258 16.43 -35.69 -3.29
CA ALA A 258 15.52 -34.88 -2.46
C ALA A 258 14.62 -34.01 -3.35
N TYR A 259 15.15 -33.39 -4.40
CA TYR A 259 14.38 -32.52 -5.33
C TYR A 259 13.48 -33.32 -6.31
N ASP A 260 13.65 -34.61 -6.43
CA ASP A 260 12.71 -35.49 -7.15
C ASP A 260 11.37 -35.65 -6.39
N ILE A 261 11.34 -35.33 -5.09
CA ILE A 261 10.13 -35.33 -4.24
C ILE A 261 9.31 -34.05 -4.52
N LYS A 262 8.05 -34.24 -4.97
CA LYS A 262 7.20 -33.10 -5.40
C LYS A 262 6.47 -32.40 -4.25
N VAL A 263 6.14 -33.13 -3.18
CA VAL A 263 5.48 -32.59 -2.00
C VAL A 263 6.47 -31.75 -1.20
N LYS A 264 6.14 -30.47 -0.93
CA LYS A 264 7.03 -29.51 -0.27
C LYS A 264 7.58 -30.00 1.06
N GLN A 265 6.71 -30.49 1.96
CA GLN A 265 7.12 -30.90 3.31
C GLN A 265 8.07 -32.09 3.28
N ASP A 266 7.78 -33.10 2.45
CA ASP A 266 8.61 -34.30 2.30
C ASP A 266 9.96 -33.95 1.64
N ARG A 267 9.94 -33.08 0.64
CA ARG A 267 11.15 -32.56 -0.02
C ARG A 267 12.02 -31.82 0.99
N ARG A 268 11.43 -30.91 1.81
CA ARG A 268 12.17 -30.18 2.83
C ARG A 268 12.77 -31.11 3.87
N ALA A 269 12.01 -32.08 4.34
CA ALA A 269 12.53 -33.10 5.28
C ALA A 269 13.71 -33.88 4.69
N ALA A 270 13.66 -34.22 3.39
CA ALA A 270 14.77 -34.90 2.71
C ALA A 270 16.00 -33.99 2.58
N ILE A 271 15.83 -32.71 2.23
CA ILE A 271 16.92 -31.73 2.17
C ILE A 271 17.53 -31.52 3.56
N ASP A 272 16.69 -31.33 4.58
CA ASP A 272 17.15 -31.19 5.97
C ASP A 272 17.93 -32.42 6.44
N GLY A 273 17.53 -33.62 5.99
CA GLY A 273 18.28 -34.87 6.20
C GLY A 273 19.69 -34.83 5.61
N VAL A 274 19.85 -34.35 4.35
CA VAL A 274 21.18 -34.18 3.73
C VAL A 274 22.05 -33.22 4.54
N TYR A 275 21.49 -32.10 5.00
CA TYR A 275 22.24 -31.18 5.84
C TYR A 275 22.55 -31.73 7.24
N ALA A 276 21.66 -32.54 7.81
CA ALA A 276 21.92 -33.21 9.09
C ALA A 276 23.09 -34.20 8.98
N ASP A 277 23.13 -34.99 7.91
CA ASP A 277 24.23 -35.91 7.62
C ASP A 277 25.56 -35.15 7.47
N LEU A 278 25.56 -34.04 6.73
CA LEU A 278 26.74 -33.17 6.60
C LEU A 278 27.20 -32.63 7.94
N LYS A 279 26.28 -32.13 8.77
CA LYS A 279 26.59 -31.62 10.12
C LYS A 279 27.18 -32.71 11.00
N GLN A 280 26.67 -33.92 10.92
CA GLN A 280 27.21 -35.06 11.69
C GLN A 280 28.60 -35.45 11.18
N GLN A 281 28.81 -35.53 9.87
CA GLN A 281 30.09 -35.91 9.26
C GLN A 281 31.22 -34.92 9.59
N TRP A 282 30.89 -33.63 9.70
CA TRP A 282 31.84 -32.55 9.89
C TRP A 282 31.70 -31.86 11.25
N ALA A 283 31.10 -32.54 12.25
CA ALA A 283 30.77 -31.94 13.57
C ALA A 283 31.96 -31.31 14.29
N ASP A 284 33.12 -31.92 14.20
CA ASP A 284 34.36 -31.48 14.88
C ASP A 284 35.26 -30.58 14.03
N HIS A 285 34.77 -30.17 12.83
CA HIS A 285 35.57 -29.35 11.92
C HIS A 285 35.36 -27.85 12.17
N ASP A 286 36.44 -27.10 12.43
CA ASP A 286 36.40 -25.65 12.72
C ASP A 286 35.71 -24.79 11.62
N SER A 287 35.61 -25.33 10.42
CA SER A 287 35.01 -24.66 9.24
C SER A 287 33.64 -25.21 8.88
N LEU A 288 32.89 -25.82 9.78
CA LEU A 288 31.60 -26.44 9.53
C LEU A 288 30.63 -25.48 8.78
N GLU A 289 30.55 -24.23 9.23
CA GLU A 289 29.70 -23.21 8.59
C GLU A 289 30.06 -22.98 7.13
N LYS A 290 31.34 -22.92 6.81
CA LYS A 290 31.82 -22.74 5.43
C LYS A 290 31.53 -23.93 4.54
N ILE A 291 31.62 -25.15 5.09
CA ILE A 291 31.27 -26.40 4.42
C ILE A 291 29.77 -26.42 4.09
N LEU A 292 28.93 -26.01 5.04
CA LEU A 292 27.49 -25.91 4.79
C LEU A 292 27.14 -24.84 3.75
N ASN A 293 27.89 -23.73 3.70
CA ASN A 293 27.71 -22.72 2.65
C ASN A 293 28.12 -23.21 1.28
N GLU A 294 29.25 -23.95 1.17
CA GLU A 294 29.63 -24.60 -0.10
C GLU A 294 28.59 -25.65 -0.55
N ALA A 295 27.99 -26.39 0.40
CA ALA A 295 26.89 -27.30 0.10
C ALA A 295 25.65 -26.58 -0.41
N LYS A 296 25.31 -25.41 0.15
CA LYS A 296 24.20 -24.56 -0.34
C LYS A 296 24.46 -24.05 -1.76
N ASP A 297 25.69 -23.68 -2.08
CA ASP A 297 26.05 -23.26 -3.43
C ASP A 297 25.91 -24.41 -4.43
N LEU A 298 26.32 -25.64 -4.07
CA LEU A 298 26.12 -26.84 -4.88
C LEU A 298 24.64 -27.19 -5.08
N GLU A 299 23.83 -27.06 -4.04
CA GLU A 299 22.37 -27.24 -4.10
C GLU A 299 21.75 -26.23 -5.06
N LYS A 300 22.09 -24.95 -4.89
CA LYS A 300 21.61 -23.86 -5.75
C LYS A 300 21.95 -24.10 -7.21
N ASP A 301 23.20 -24.41 -7.50
CA ASP A 301 23.67 -24.68 -8.86
C ASP A 301 22.94 -25.88 -9.51
N LEU A 302 22.74 -26.97 -8.74
CA LEU A 302 22.02 -28.14 -9.20
C LEU A 302 20.59 -27.82 -9.63
N VAL A 303 19.83 -27.11 -8.77
CA VAL A 303 18.43 -26.78 -9.03
C VAL A 303 18.32 -25.85 -10.24
N ARG A 304 19.15 -24.80 -10.29
CA ARG A 304 19.16 -23.82 -11.38
C ARG A 304 19.46 -24.46 -12.73
N ARG A 305 20.51 -25.29 -12.80
CA ARG A 305 20.87 -26.01 -14.03
C ARG A 305 19.78 -27.00 -14.45
N SER A 306 19.19 -27.72 -13.49
CA SER A 306 18.11 -28.68 -13.79
C SER A 306 16.92 -27.94 -14.44
N ILE A 307 16.53 -26.80 -13.96
CA ILE A 307 15.42 -26.01 -14.55
C ILE A 307 15.79 -25.50 -15.95
N LEU A 308 17.02 -24.99 -16.14
CA LEU A 308 17.48 -24.50 -17.45
C LEU A 308 17.59 -25.59 -18.51
N GLU A 309 18.10 -26.77 -18.14
CA GLU A 309 18.33 -27.89 -19.05
C GLU A 309 17.05 -28.64 -19.39
N THR A 310 16.17 -28.85 -18.42
CA THR A 310 14.98 -29.72 -18.60
C THR A 310 13.69 -28.92 -18.84
N GLY A 311 13.63 -27.64 -18.47
CA GLY A 311 12.42 -26.84 -18.44
C GLY A 311 11.41 -27.28 -17.38
N VAL A 312 11.78 -28.21 -16.47
CA VAL A 312 10.92 -28.74 -15.41
C VAL A 312 11.32 -28.14 -14.07
N ARG A 313 10.34 -27.63 -13.37
CA ARG A 313 10.51 -26.94 -12.08
C ARG A 313 10.52 -27.93 -10.90
N ILE A 314 10.83 -27.44 -9.72
CA ILE A 314 10.95 -28.21 -8.47
C ILE A 314 9.70 -29.07 -8.18
N ASP A 315 8.51 -28.56 -8.47
CA ASP A 315 7.23 -29.24 -8.26
C ASP A 315 6.73 -30.01 -9.48
N GLY A 316 7.50 -30.03 -10.57
CA GLY A 316 7.19 -30.73 -11.80
C GLY A 316 6.45 -29.91 -12.86
N ARG A 317 6.09 -28.64 -12.56
CA ARG A 317 5.50 -27.70 -13.52
C ARG A 317 6.52 -27.26 -14.58
N LYS A 318 6.01 -26.74 -15.71
CA LYS A 318 6.79 -25.99 -16.71
C LYS A 318 6.94 -24.54 -16.32
N GLY A 319 7.75 -23.78 -17.07
CA GLY A 319 8.04 -22.38 -16.75
C GLY A 319 6.82 -21.45 -16.70
N ASP A 320 5.81 -21.70 -17.53
CA ASP A 320 4.59 -20.90 -17.66
C ASP A 320 3.37 -21.45 -16.89
N ASP A 321 3.50 -22.64 -16.30
CA ASP A 321 2.41 -23.26 -15.55
C ASP A 321 2.10 -22.51 -14.24
N ILE A 322 0.79 -22.39 -13.94
CA ILE A 322 0.26 -21.82 -12.71
C ILE A 322 -0.34 -22.94 -11.87
N ARG A 323 -0.15 -22.90 -10.55
CA ARG A 323 -0.76 -23.85 -9.61
C ARG A 323 -2.27 -23.79 -9.69
N SER A 324 -2.94 -24.86 -9.27
CA SER A 324 -4.40 -24.89 -9.15
C SER A 324 -4.90 -23.75 -8.24
N ILE A 325 -5.99 -23.11 -8.66
CA ILE A 325 -6.61 -22.00 -7.93
C ILE A 325 -8.00 -22.40 -7.49
N VAL A 326 -8.31 -22.13 -6.21
CA VAL A 326 -9.64 -22.27 -5.64
C VAL A 326 -10.00 -20.95 -4.99
N CYS A 327 -11.19 -20.43 -5.31
CA CYS A 327 -11.73 -19.20 -4.75
C CYS A 327 -13.08 -19.46 -4.08
N GLU A 328 -13.31 -18.87 -2.91
CA GLU A 328 -14.59 -18.86 -2.23
C GLU A 328 -14.95 -17.44 -1.83
N ALA A 329 -16.23 -17.09 -1.89
CA ALA A 329 -16.74 -15.80 -1.43
C ALA A 329 -17.77 -15.99 -0.31
N ALA A 330 -18.07 -14.94 0.43
CA ALA A 330 -18.99 -14.97 1.57
C ALA A 330 -18.60 -16.01 2.64
N LEU A 331 -17.30 -16.18 2.85
CA LEU A 331 -16.75 -17.17 3.79
C LEU A 331 -17.16 -16.90 5.24
N LEU A 332 -17.18 -15.63 5.66
CA LEU A 332 -17.39 -15.22 7.04
C LEU A 332 -18.77 -14.56 7.21
N PRO A 333 -19.64 -15.06 8.12
CA PRO A 333 -21.06 -14.68 8.15
C PRO A 333 -21.35 -13.27 8.69
N ARG A 334 -20.43 -12.65 9.43
CA ARG A 334 -20.67 -11.37 10.13
C ARG A 334 -19.89 -10.19 9.55
N VAL A 335 -18.98 -10.44 8.62
CA VAL A 335 -18.21 -9.39 7.95
C VAL A 335 -18.99 -8.78 6.78
N HIS A 336 -18.51 -7.64 6.25
CA HIS A 336 -19.25 -6.97 5.18
C HIS A 336 -18.97 -7.60 3.82
N GLY A 337 -17.78 -8.14 3.61
CA GLY A 337 -17.41 -9.00 2.48
C GLY A 337 -16.21 -9.86 2.86
N SER A 338 -16.12 -11.06 2.29
CA SER A 338 -15.01 -11.97 2.56
C SER A 338 -14.74 -12.93 1.42
N ALA A 339 -13.48 -13.28 1.25
CA ALA A 339 -13.03 -14.27 0.29
C ALA A 339 -11.93 -15.16 0.88
N LEU A 340 -11.89 -16.40 0.41
CA LEU A 340 -10.76 -17.29 0.52
C LEU A 340 -10.16 -17.41 -0.88
N PHE A 341 -8.88 -17.10 -1.00
CA PHE A 341 -8.11 -17.34 -2.21
C PHE A 341 -7.01 -18.34 -1.92
N THR A 342 -7.01 -19.44 -2.66
CA THR A 342 -6.01 -20.50 -2.54
C THR A 342 -5.36 -20.73 -3.90
N ARG A 343 -4.02 -20.73 -3.95
CA ARG A 343 -3.22 -21.07 -5.12
C ARG A 343 -2.15 -22.09 -4.73
N GLY A 344 -2.41 -23.37 -5.03
CA GLY A 344 -1.61 -24.47 -4.51
C GLY A 344 -1.49 -24.39 -2.98
N GLU A 345 -0.29 -24.29 -2.48
CA GLU A 345 0.06 -24.19 -1.05
C GLU A 345 0.22 -22.71 -0.59
N THR A 346 -0.54 -21.80 -1.16
CA THR A 346 -0.60 -20.39 -0.73
C THR A 346 -2.05 -19.97 -0.61
N GLN A 347 -2.44 -19.54 0.60
CA GLN A 347 -3.83 -19.25 0.93
C GLN A 347 -3.94 -17.98 1.77
N ALA A 348 -4.97 -17.17 1.49
CA ALA A 348 -5.31 -15.99 2.26
C ALA A 348 -6.82 -15.90 2.49
N ILE A 349 -7.22 -15.63 3.73
CA ILE A 349 -8.56 -15.18 4.09
C ILE A 349 -8.54 -13.66 4.05
N VAL A 350 -9.42 -13.07 3.26
CA VAL A 350 -9.49 -11.62 3.12
C VAL A 350 -10.88 -11.11 3.48
N ALA A 351 -10.94 -10.13 4.36
CA ALA A 351 -12.18 -9.52 4.82
C ALA A 351 -12.21 -8.04 4.48
N ALA A 352 -13.32 -7.58 3.89
CA ALA A 352 -13.60 -6.18 3.61
C ALA A 352 -14.62 -5.64 4.64
N THR A 353 -14.36 -4.43 5.12
CA THR A 353 -15.23 -3.69 6.04
C THR A 353 -15.55 -2.33 5.45
N LEU A 354 -16.82 -1.97 5.44
CA LEU A 354 -17.33 -0.68 5.02
C LEU A 354 -17.52 0.20 6.26
N GLY A 355 -16.86 1.35 6.29
CA GLY A 355 -16.93 2.34 7.37
C GLY A 355 -17.56 3.65 6.88
N THR A 356 -17.55 4.66 7.74
CA THR A 356 -18.02 6.02 7.47
C THR A 356 -16.84 6.99 7.38
N GLY A 357 -17.06 8.26 7.08
CA GLY A 357 -16.01 9.29 7.05
C GLY A 357 -15.25 9.45 8.38
N ASP A 358 -15.88 9.12 9.53
CA ASP A 358 -15.19 9.11 10.82
C ASP A 358 -14.10 8.04 10.94
N ASP A 359 -14.19 7.00 10.11
CA ASP A 359 -13.28 5.85 10.14
C ASP A 359 -12.05 6.06 9.22
N GLU A 360 -11.97 7.19 8.50
CA GLU A 360 -10.80 7.56 7.68
C GLU A 360 -9.55 7.69 8.52
N GLN A 361 -8.43 7.25 7.98
CA GLN A 361 -7.14 7.42 8.64
C GLN A 361 -6.61 8.83 8.41
N ILE A 362 -6.27 9.52 9.50
CA ILE A 362 -5.60 10.82 9.44
C ILE A 362 -4.11 10.58 9.21
N MET A 363 -3.58 11.17 8.14
CA MET A 363 -2.18 11.11 7.74
C MET A 363 -1.52 12.47 8.00
N ASP A 364 -0.55 12.52 8.94
CA ASP A 364 0.26 13.73 9.20
C ASP A 364 1.59 13.61 8.45
N ALA A 365 1.61 14.13 7.21
CA ALA A 365 2.77 14.10 6.32
C ALA A 365 3.50 15.44 6.28
N LEU A 366 4.72 15.49 5.71
CA LEU A 366 5.48 16.74 5.59
C LEU A 366 4.74 17.82 4.79
N HIS A 367 3.99 17.44 3.76
CA HIS A 367 3.19 18.34 2.92
C HIS A 367 1.85 18.76 3.51
N GLY A 368 1.47 18.21 4.67
CA GLY A 368 0.22 18.53 5.35
C GLY A 368 -0.49 17.32 5.94
N GLU A 369 -1.64 17.60 6.55
CA GLU A 369 -2.56 16.58 7.02
C GLU A 369 -3.56 16.25 5.90
N TYR A 370 -3.76 14.97 5.63
CA TYR A 370 -4.79 14.48 4.71
C TYR A 370 -5.45 13.21 5.27
N ARG A 371 -6.51 12.77 4.63
CA ARG A 371 -7.27 11.59 5.04
C ARG A 371 -7.23 10.50 3.98
N GLU A 372 -7.05 9.27 4.44
CA GLU A 372 -7.10 8.05 3.62
C GLU A 372 -8.42 7.34 3.88
N ASP A 373 -9.19 7.06 2.83
CA ASP A 373 -10.48 6.36 2.89
C ASP A 373 -10.39 4.91 2.44
N PHE A 374 -9.23 4.48 1.95
CA PHE A 374 -8.93 3.07 1.64
C PHE A 374 -7.75 2.57 2.44
N LEU A 375 -7.98 1.55 3.26
CA LEU A 375 -6.99 0.94 4.14
C LEU A 375 -6.82 -0.54 3.76
N LEU A 376 -5.59 -1.01 3.54
CA LEU A 376 -5.31 -2.41 3.31
C LEU A 376 -4.19 -2.89 4.23
N HIS A 377 -4.51 -3.87 5.07
CA HIS A 377 -3.59 -4.49 6.02
C HIS A 377 -3.31 -5.93 5.67
N TYR A 378 -2.06 -6.31 5.75
CA TYR A 378 -1.55 -7.64 5.45
C TYR A 378 -0.90 -8.23 6.68
N ASN A 379 -1.33 -9.41 7.10
CA ASN A 379 -0.81 -10.14 8.23
C ASN A 379 -0.22 -11.48 7.78
N PHE A 380 0.98 -11.78 8.28
CA PHE A 380 1.71 -13.00 7.97
C PHE A 380 2.11 -13.72 9.26
N PRO A 381 1.18 -14.49 9.87
CA PRO A 381 1.47 -15.21 11.09
C PRO A 381 2.44 -16.38 10.84
N PRO A 382 3.29 -16.74 11.82
CA PRO A 382 4.29 -17.79 11.67
C PRO A 382 3.73 -19.14 11.26
N PHE A 383 2.53 -19.48 11.69
CA PHE A 383 1.88 -20.75 11.34
C PHE A 383 1.64 -20.90 9.84
N SER A 384 1.59 -19.80 9.07
CA SER A 384 1.38 -19.85 7.61
C SER A 384 2.51 -20.57 6.85
N VAL A 385 3.66 -20.71 7.48
CA VAL A 385 4.81 -21.49 6.99
C VAL A 385 5.13 -22.69 7.88
N GLY A 386 4.25 -23.01 8.85
CA GLY A 386 4.42 -24.15 9.75
C GLY A 386 5.45 -23.90 10.86
N GLU A 387 5.74 -22.66 11.19
CA GLU A 387 6.73 -22.28 12.18
C GLU A 387 6.09 -21.65 13.42
N THR A 388 6.85 -21.70 14.54
CA THR A 388 6.60 -20.85 15.71
C THR A 388 7.44 -19.59 15.59
N GLY A 389 6.92 -18.45 16.03
CA GLY A 389 7.67 -17.20 15.93
C GLY A 389 7.05 -16.06 16.72
N ARG A 390 7.72 -14.92 16.70
CA ARG A 390 7.20 -13.70 17.32
C ARG A 390 5.95 -13.22 16.57
N TYR A 391 4.85 -13.08 17.31
CA TYR A 391 3.60 -12.50 16.80
C TYR A 391 3.33 -11.17 17.51
N GLY A 392 2.98 -10.13 16.75
CA GLY A 392 2.77 -8.80 17.31
C GLY A 392 2.53 -7.73 16.24
N ALA A 393 3.11 -6.54 16.41
CA ALA A 393 2.98 -5.47 15.42
C ALA A 393 3.60 -5.87 14.06
N PRO A 394 3.00 -5.44 12.93
CA PRO A 394 3.49 -5.78 11.60
C PRO A 394 4.93 -5.31 11.39
N GLY A 395 5.74 -6.18 10.81
CA GLY A 395 7.10 -5.87 10.41
C GLY A 395 7.18 -5.09 9.10
N ARG A 396 8.38 -4.64 8.73
CA ARG A 396 8.62 -3.89 7.48
C ARG A 396 8.18 -4.66 6.22
N ARG A 397 8.30 -5.99 6.22
CA ARG A 397 7.90 -6.85 5.10
C ARG A 397 6.37 -6.85 4.94
N GLU A 398 5.66 -6.98 6.05
CA GLU A 398 4.18 -6.97 6.06
C GLU A 398 3.62 -5.64 5.60
N ILE A 399 4.20 -4.52 6.06
CA ILE A 399 3.84 -3.17 5.59
C ILE A 399 4.08 -3.05 4.07
N GLY A 400 5.21 -3.51 3.57
CA GLY A 400 5.52 -3.46 2.13
C GLY A 400 4.58 -4.31 1.27
N HIS A 401 4.20 -5.51 1.74
CA HIS A 401 3.25 -6.39 1.04
C HIS A 401 1.83 -5.81 1.06
N GLY A 402 1.43 -5.22 2.18
CA GLY A 402 0.14 -4.52 2.30
C GLY A 402 0.06 -3.35 1.32
N LYS A 403 1.11 -2.51 1.24
CA LYS A 403 1.12 -1.36 0.33
C LYS A 403 1.14 -1.77 -1.15
N LEU A 404 1.81 -2.87 -1.50
CA LEU A 404 1.75 -3.41 -2.86
C LEU A 404 0.32 -3.83 -3.23
N ALA A 405 -0.38 -4.53 -2.33
CA ALA A 405 -1.77 -4.91 -2.56
C ALA A 405 -2.71 -3.68 -2.59
N TRP A 406 -2.45 -2.68 -1.75
CA TRP A 406 -3.15 -1.39 -1.76
C TRP A 406 -3.02 -0.71 -3.13
N ARG A 407 -1.80 -0.53 -3.66
CA ARG A 407 -1.53 0.05 -4.97
C ARG A 407 -2.19 -0.71 -6.11
N ALA A 408 -2.25 -2.04 -6.00
CA ALA A 408 -2.89 -2.86 -7.02
C ALA A 408 -4.39 -2.61 -7.16
N LEU A 409 -5.08 -2.29 -6.06
CA LEU A 409 -6.54 -2.15 -5.98
C LEU A 409 -7.00 -0.70 -6.03
N HIS A 410 -6.23 0.23 -5.46
CA HIS A 410 -6.58 1.63 -5.31
C HIS A 410 -7.07 2.29 -6.63
N PRO A 411 -6.42 2.09 -7.80
CA PRO A 411 -6.89 2.68 -9.04
C PRO A 411 -8.23 2.14 -9.55
N MET A 412 -8.71 1.04 -8.98
CA MET A 412 -9.95 0.36 -9.38
C MET A 412 -11.12 0.67 -8.44
N LEU A 413 -10.88 1.40 -7.37
CA LEU A 413 -11.94 1.79 -6.44
C LEU A 413 -12.89 2.82 -7.04
N PRO A 414 -14.16 2.82 -6.64
CA PRO A 414 -15.09 3.86 -7.00
C PRO A 414 -14.67 5.20 -6.39
N LYS A 415 -15.09 6.29 -7.01
CA LYS A 415 -14.96 7.62 -6.42
C LYS A 415 -15.85 7.72 -5.18
N LYS A 416 -15.43 8.52 -4.20
CA LYS A 416 -16.16 8.70 -2.94
C LYS A 416 -17.56 9.30 -3.14
N GLU A 417 -17.77 10.07 -4.19
CA GLU A 417 -19.08 10.62 -4.57
C GLU A 417 -20.06 9.51 -5.01
N ASP A 418 -19.53 8.43 -5.62
CA ASP A 418 -20.34 7.32 -6.14
C ASP A 418 -20.55 6.23 -5.09
N PHE A 419 -19.57 6.07 -4.16
CA PHE A 419 -19.59 5.07 -3.10
C PHE A 419 -18.96 5.62 -1.81
N PRO A 420 -19.71 6.32 -0.96
CA PRO A 420 -19.19 7.19 0.10
C PRO A 420 -18.71 6.45 1.37
N TYR A 421 -18.19 5.25 1.22
CA TYR A 421 -17.67 4.46 2.33
C TYR A 421 -16.16 4.61 2.48
N THR A 422 -15.70 4.55 3.73
CA THR A 422 -14.32 4.24 4.05
C THR A 422 -14.15 2.72 3.95
N LEU A 423 -13.16 2.27 3.21
CA LEU A 423 -12.93 0.86 2.94
C LEU A 423 -11.73 0.35 3.73
N ARG A 424 -11.92 -0.70 4.51
CA ARG A 424 -10.81 -1.39 5.17
C ARG A 424 -10.78 -2.86 4.75
N VAL A 425 -9.68 -3.27 4.13
CA VAL A 425 -9.41 -4.67 3.76
C VAL A 425 -8.31 -5.22 4.67
N VAL A 426 -8.53 -6.42 5.19
CA VAL A 426 -7.54 -7.14 6.00
C VAL A 426 -7.32 -8.52 5.38
N SER A 427 -6.08 -8.83 5.08
CA SER A 427 -5.65 -10.13 4.59
C SER A 427 -4.90 -10.90 5.67
N GLU A 428 -5.42 -12.06 6.04
CA GLU A 428 -4.78 -13.03 6.92
C GLU A 428 -4.21 -14.16 6.06
N VAL A 429 -2.90 -14.24 5.96
CA VAL A 429 -2.24 -15.33 5.25
C VAL A 429 -2.29 -16.58 6.10
N THR A 430 -2.97 -17.62 5.61
CA THR A 430 -3.16 -18.88 6.35
C THR A 430 -2.19 -19.96 5.92
N GLU A 431 -1.67 -19.89 4.68
CA GLU A 431 -0.65 -20.79 4.15
C GLU A 431 0.22 -20.07 3.13
N SER A 432 1.53 -20.34 3.09
CA SER A 432 2.46 -19.67 2.17
C SER A 432 3.53 -20.58 1.61
N ASN A 433 3.54 -20.68 0.27
CA ASN A 433 4.63 -21.23 -0.53
C ASN A 433 4.79 -20.40 -1.80
N GLY A 434 5.30 -19.17 -1.67
CA GLY A 434 5.50 -18.21 -2.75
C GLY A 434 4.34 -17.26 -2.95
N SER A 435 4.68 -15.98 -2.99
CA SER A 435 3.85 -14.79 -3.25
C SER A 435 2.46 -14.74 -2.59
N SER A 436 2.45 -14.73 -1.27
CA SER A 436 1.24 -14.45 -0.48
C SER A 436 0.66 -13.03 -0.72
N SER A 437 1.50 -12.06 -1.11
CA SER A 437 1.04 -10.71 -1.47
C SER A 437 0.13 -10.73 -2.72
N MET A 438 0.44 -11.56 -3.71
CA MET A 438 -0.41 -11.69 -4.90
C MET A 438 -1.69 -12.50 -4.63
N ALA A 439 -1.65 -13.46 -3.69
CA ALA A 439 -2.86 -14.08 -3.17
C ALA A 439 -3.76 -13.05 -2.44
N THR A 440 -3.14 -12.13 -1.69
CA THR A 440 -3.84 -11.01 -1.05
C THR A 440 -4.52 -10.10 -2.07
N VAL A 441 -3.85 -9.73 -3.18
CA VAL A 441 -4.46 -8.92 -4.25
C VAL A 441 -5.72 -9.61 -4.80
N CYS A 442 -5.63 -10.89 -5.13
CA CYS A 442 -6.76 -11.66 -5.67
C CYS A 442 -7.91 -11.77 -4.65
N GLY A 443 -7.59 -12.16 -3.41
CA GLY A 443 -8.58 -12.27 -2.32
C GLY A 443 -9.22 -10.93 -1.96
N ALA A 444 -8.46 -9.84 -1.97
CA ALA A 444 -8.96 -8.50 -1.70
C ALA A 444 -9.91 -8.02 -2.80
N SER A 445 -9.59 -8.25 -4.07
CA SER A 445 -10.49 -7.98 -5.19
C SER A 445 -11.82 -8.72 -5.02
N LEU A 446 -11.79 -10.00 -4.70
CA LEU A 446 -12.99 -10.80 -4.46
C LEU A 446 -13.78 -10.35 -3.20
N SER A 447 -13.08 -10.02 -2.09
CA SER A 447 -13.75 -9.58 -0.86
C SER A 447 -14.43 -8.22 -1.01
N LEU A 448 -13.88 -7.31 -1.80
CA LEU A 448 -14.50 -6.02 -2.14
C LEU A 448 -15.75 -6.23 -3.00
N LEU A 449 -15.69 -7.10 -4.01
CA LEU A 449 -16.87 -7.44 -4.82
C LEU A 449 -17.96 -8.13 -3.98
N ASP A 450 -17.56 -9.00 -3.04
CA ASP A 450 -18.48 -9.65 -2.09
C ASP A 450 -19.14 -8.65 -1.13
N ALA A 451 -18.42 -7.57 -0.78
CA ALA A 451 -18.95 -6.45 0.02
C ALA A 451 -19.91 -5.53 -0.74
N GLY A 452 -20.03 -5.70 -2.06
CA GLY A 452 -20.84 -4.82 -2.91
C GLY A 452 -20.10 -3.55 -3.36
N VAL A 453 -18.77 -3.48 -3.22
CA VAL A 453 -17.98 -2.34 -3.69
C VAL A 453 -17.92 -2.35 -5.22
N PRO A 454 -18.38 -1.29 -5.91
CA PRO A 454 -18.42 -1.23 -7.37
C PRO A 454 -17.01 -0.96 -7.95
N LEU A 455 -16.11 -1.95 -7.83
CA LEU A 455 -14.81 -1.88 -8.48
C LEU A 455 -14.97 -1.66 -9.98
N LYS A 456 -14.11 -0.82 -10.56
CA LYS A 456 -14.08 -0.59 -12.00
C LYS A 456 -13.86 -1.91 -12.77
N ARG A 457 -12.98 -2.78 -12.26
CA ARG A 457 -12.68 -4.15 -12.75
C ARG A 457 -12.07 -4.98 -11.64
N SER A 458 -12.18 -6.31 -11.78
CA SER A 458 -11.44 -7.25 -10.92
C SER A 458 -9.94 -7.13 -11.15
N VAL A 459 -9.16 -7.28 -10.08
CA VAL A 459 -7.70 -7.24 -10.09
C VAL A 459 -7.14 -8.60 -9.70
N ALA A 460 -6.21 -9.12 -10.49
CA ALA A 460 -5.42 -10.29 -10.13
C ALA A 460 -3.94 -9.97 -10.08
N GLY A 461 -3.19 -10.76 -9.32
CA GLY A 461 -1.75 -10.62 -9.19
C GLY A 461 -1.02 -11.94 -9.41
N ILE A 462 0.16 -11.87 -10.02
CA ILE A 462 1.06 -13.00 -10.25
C ILE A 462 2.49 -12.63 -9.87
N ALA A 463 3.26 -13.61 -9.37
CA ALA A 463 4.68 -13.47 -9.13
C ALA A 463 5.48 -14.30 -10.15
N MET A 464 6.42 -13.62 -10.79
CA MET A 464 7.33 -14.18 -11.77
C MET A 464 8.72 -14.30 -11.16
N GLY A 465 9.48 -15.30 -11.60
CA GLY A 465 10.88 -15.49 -11.25
C GLY A 465 11.77 -15.55 -12.49
N LEU A 466 13.07 -15.47 -12.24
CA LEU A 466 14.10 -15.57 -13.28
C LEU A 466 15.22 -16.46 -12.77
N ILE A 467 15.69 -17.34 -13.65
CA ILE A 467 16.96 -18.03 -13.50
C ILE A 467 17.81 -17.68 -14.72
N LYS A 468 18.99 -17.13 -14.48
CA LYS A 468 19.92 -16.68 -15.54
C LYS A 468 21.32 -17.24 -15.26
N GLU A 469 21.85 -18.02 -16.19
CA GLU A 469 23.23 -18.51 -16.20
C GLU A 469 23.88 -18.13 -17.52
N GLY A 470 24.73 -17.12 -17.49
CA GLY A 470 25.34 -16.60 -18.69
C GLY A 470 24.30 -16.09 -19.70
N LYS A 471 24.11 -16.84 -20.81
CA LYS A 471 23.11 -16.53 -21.85
C LYS A 471 21.80 -17.28 -21.68
N ASP A 472 21.80 -18.33 -20.87
CA ASP A 472 20.63 -19.18 -20.67
C ASP A 472 19.70 -18.52 -19.64
N VAL A 473 18.41 -18.44 -19.98
CA VAL A 473 17.40 -17.71 -19.22
C VAL A 473 16.11 -18.53 -19.16
N ALA A 474 15.61 -18.75 -17.96
CA ALA A 474 14.28 -19.28 -17.72
C ALA A 474 13.44 -18.27 -16.93
N ILE A 475 12.26 -17.95 -17.45
CA ILE A 475 11.26 -17.10 -16.78
C ILE A 475 10.18 -18.03 -16.22
N LEU A 476 9.86 -17.89 -14.95
CA LEU A 476 8.96 -18.77 -14.22
C LEU A 476 7.71 -18.00 -13.78
N SER A 477 6.52 -18.52 -14.13
CA SER A 477 5.24 -17.99 -13.66
C SER A 477 4.86 -18.61 -12.31
N ASP A 478 4.23 -17.85 -11.42
CA ASP A 478 3.74 -18.33 -10.13
C ASP A 478 4.82 -19.10 -9.36
N ILE A 479 5.88 -18.39 -8.95
CA ILE A 479 7.04 -18.97 -8.29
C ILE A 479 6.72 -19.48 -6.87
N LEU A 480 7.39 -20.58 -6.52
CA LEU A 480 7.43 -21.13 -5.17
C LEU A 480 8.39 -20.31 -4.28
N GLY A 481 8.30 -20.49 -2.96
CA GLY A 481 9.23 -19.87 -2.02
C GLY A 481 10.68 -20.30 -2.25
N ASP A 482 10.93 -21.59 -2.55
CA ASP A 482 12.25 -22.11 -2.88
C ASP A 482 12.79 -21.48 -4.18
N GLU A 483 11.95 -21.29 -5.18
CA GLU A 483 12.32 -20.66 -6.46
C GLU A 483 12.57 -19.15 -6.32
N ASP A 484 11.86 -18.46 -5.44
CA ASP A 484 12.20 -17.08 -5.06
C ASP A 484 13.58 -17.02 -4.41
N HIS A 485 13.87 -17.92 -3.48
CA HIS A 485 15.16 -17.95 -2.78
C HIS A 485 16.34 -18.26 -3.70
N LEU A 486 16.18 -19.25 -4.59
CA LEU A 486 17.23 -19.71 -5.51
C LEU A 486 17.31 -18.88 -6.81
N GLY A 487 16.29 -18.11 -7.13
CA GLY A 487 16.19 -17.31 -8.34
C GLY A 487 16.90 -15.96 -8.27
N ASP A 488 16.97 -15.30 -9.43
CA ASP A 488 17.67 -14.04 -9.65
C ASP A 488 16.74 -12.82 -9.66
N MET A 489 15.41 -13.03 -9.68
CA MET A 489 14.40 -12.01 -9.74
C MET A 489 13.12 -12.45 -9.00
N ASP A 490 12.54 -11.56 -8.23
CA ASP A 490 11.16 -11.60 -7.73
C ASP A 490 10.39 -10.46 -8.41
N PHE A 491 9.47 -10.79 -9.29
CA PHE A 491 8.76 -9.82 -10.11
C PHE A 491 7.25 -10.01 -9.96
N LYS A 492 6.59 -9.09 -9.28
CA LYS A 492 5.16 -9.12 -9.01
C LYS A 492 4.43 -8.16 -9.94
N VAL A 493 3.43 -8.66 -10.63
CA VAL A 493 2.59 -7.90 -11.56
C VAL A 493 1.14 -8.07 -11.17
N ALA A 494 0.46 -6.97 -10.87
CA ALA A 494 -0.98 -6.94 -10.61
C ALA A 494 -1.69 -6.05 -11.64
N GLY A 495 -2.92 -6.39 -11.96
CA GLY A 495 -3.71 -5.61 -12.90
C GLY A 495 -5.04 -6.27 -13.25
N THR A 496 -5.74 -5.60 -14.16
CA THR A 496 -7.05 -5.98 -14.69
C THR A 496 -6.91 -6.69 -16.04
N SER A 497 -8.01 -6.91 -16.74
CA SER A 497 -8.00 -7.35 -18.15
C SER A 497 -7.40 -6.32 -19.09
N GLU A 498 -7.46 -5.04 -18.76
CA GLU A 498 -7.07 -3.92 -19.62
C GLU A 498 -5.61 -3.51 -19.45
N GLY A 499 -5.04 -3.65 -18.25
CA GLY A 499 -3.67 -3.23 -18.00
C GLY A 499 -3.18 -3.47 -16.57
N ILE A 500 -1.97 -3.01 -16.32
CA ILE A 500 -1.26 -3.13 -15.06
C ILE A 500 -1.74 -2.04 -14.10
N THR A 501 -1.97 -2.41 -12.83
CA THR A 501 -2.29 -1.47 -11.74
C THR A 501 -1.15 -1.35 -10.72
N ALA A 502 -0.33 -2.39 -10.56
CA ALA A 502 0.88 -2.32 -9.75
C ALA A 502 1.96 -3.26 -10.26
N LEU A 503 3.20 -2.84 -10.10
CA LEU A 503 4.37 -3.61 -10.48
C LEU A 503 5.44 -3.44 -9.41
N GLN A 504 6.01 -4.57 -8.94
CA GLN A 504 7.15 -4.57 -8.03
C GLN A 504 8.17 -5.57 -8.51
N MET A 505 9.42 -5.14 -8.68
CA MET A 505 10.52 -5.98 -9.13
C MET A 505 11.72 -5.83 -8.21
N ASP A 506 12.29 -6.95 -7.82
CA ASP A 506 13.53 -7.08 -7.08
C ASP A 506 14.49 -7.98 -7.83
N ILE A 507 15.67 -7.47 -8.15
CA ILE A 507 16.71 -8.21 -8.86
C ILE A 507 17.85 -8.50 -7.90
N LYS A 508 18.29 -9.76 -7.89
CA LYS A 508 19.34 -10.28 -7.01
C LYS A 508 20.68 -10.45 -7.71
N ILE A 509 20.74 -10.09 -8.98
CA ILE A 509 21.93 -10.05 -9.83
C ILE A 509 22.21 -8.63 -10.28
N THR A 510 23.33 -8.37 -10.94
CA THR A 510 23.77 -7.00 -11.30
C THR A 510 22.85 -6.29 -12.28
N SER A 511 22.14 -7.02 -13.15
CA SER A 511 21.19 -6.41 -14.09
C SER A 511 20.34 -7.44 -14.84
N ILE A 512 19.21 -6.98 -15.39
CA ILE A 512 18.44 -7.71 -16.43
C ILE A 512 18.29 -6.81 -17.65
N THR A 513 18.20 -7.46 -18.83
CA THR A 513 18.05 -6.73 -20.09
C THR A 513 16.58 -6.38 -20.36
N ARG A 514 16.36 -5.41 -21.25
CA ARG A 514 15.03 -5.01 -21.72
C ARG A 514 14.25 -6.21 -22.28
N GLU A 515 14.91 -7.07 -23.05
CA GLU A 515 14.29 -8.24 -23.69
C GLU A 515 13.79 -9.26 -22.64
N ILE A 516 14.54 -9.45 -21.55
CA ILE A 516 14.12 -10.34 -20.45
C ILE A 516 12.88 -9.74 -19.77
N MET A 517 12.89 -8.42 -19.50
CA MET A 517 11.77 -7.74 -18.88
C MET A 517 10.50 -7.78 -19.75
N GLU A 518 10.64 -7.57 -21.06
CA GLU A 518 9.54 -7.68 -22.03
C GLU A 518 8.91 -9.08 -22.04
N LYS A 519 9.75 -10.12 -22.07
CA LYS A 519 9.27 -11.51 -22.00
C LYS A 519 8.58 -11.81 -20.68
N ALA A 520 9.13 -11.34 -19.55
CA ALA A 520 8.54 -11.52 -18.22
C ALA A 520 7.17 -10.84 -18.10
N LEU A 521 7.04 -9.61 -18.60
CA LEU A 521 5.76 -8.88 -18.62
C LEU A 521 4.72 -9.59 -19.47
N LYS A 522 5.08 -10.06 -20.66
CA LYS A 522 4.16 -10.80 -21.54
C LYS A 522 3.70 -12.12 -20.92
N GLN A 523 4.61 -12.85 -20.28
CA GLN A 523 4.26 -14.10 -19.58
C GLN A 523 3.41 -13.81 -18.33
N ALA A 524 3.69 -12.73 -17.59
CA ALA A 524 2.88 -12.28 -16.48
C ALA A 524 1.46 -11.88 -16.91
N GLN A 525 1.30 -11.23 -18.08
CA GLN A 525 0.00 -10.91 -18.66
C GLN A 525 -0.84 -12.18 -18.89
N ALA A 526 -0.26 -13.19 -19.53
CA ALA A 526 -0.94 -14.46 -19.77
C ALA A 526 -1.39 -15.12 -18.46
N GLY A 527 -0.50 -15.13 -17.45
CA GLY A 527 -0.81 -15.69 -16.14
C GLY A 527 -1.89 -14.88 -15.39
N ARG A 528 -1.83 -13.55 -15.44
CA ARG A 528 -2.85 -12.67 -14.85
C ARG A 528 -4.22 -12.90 -15.47
N MET A 529 -4.30 -13.04 -16.80
CA MET A 529 -5.55 -13.32 -17.51
C MET A 529 -6.13 -14.68 -17.13
N HIS A 530 -5.29 -15.71 -16.95
CA HIS A 530 -5.71 -17.03 -16.47
C HIS A 530 -6.33 -16.93 -15.07
N ILE A 531 -5.66 -16.24 -14.13
CA ILE A 531 -6.15 -16.04 -12.75
C ILE A 531 -7.47 -15.27 -12.74
N LEU A 532 -7.57 -14.17 -13.49
CA LEU A 532 -8.81 -13.39 -13.63
C LEU A 532 -9.96 -14.24 -14.17
N GLY A 533 -9.68 -15.12 -15.15
CA GLY A 533 -10.68 -16.04 -15.69
C GLY A 533 -11.31 -16.94 -14.62
N ILE A 534 -10.50 -17.43 -13.68
CA ILE A 534 -10.99 -18.27 -12.57
C ILE A 534 -11.74 -17.44 -11.54
N MET A 535 -11.20 -16.27 -11.15
CA MET A 535 -11.85 -15.37 -10.21
C MET A 535 -13.23 -14.91 -10.71
N ASN A 536 -13.34 -14.56 -11.99
CA ASN A 536 -14.57 -14.09 -12.61
C ASN A 536 -15.63 -15.19 -12.76
N GLN A 537 -15.25 -16.47 -12.75
CA GLN A 537 -16.24 -17.57 -12.66
C GLN A 537 -16.96 -17.59 -11.31
N LEU A 538 -16.31 -17.13 -10.24
CA LEU A 538 -16.93 -17.00 -8.91
C LEU A 538 -17.70 -15.68 -8.78
N LEU A 539 -17.03 -14.56 -9.03
CA LEU A 539 -17.58 -13.20 -8.92
C LEU A 539 -17.05 -12.32 -10.05
N SER A 540 -17.88 -12.03 -11.05
CA SER A 540 -17.54 -11.14 -12.17
C SER A 540 -18.01 -9.69 -11.97
N SER A 541 -18.84 -9.45 -10.95
CA SER A 541 -19.44 -8.14 -10.64
C SER A 541 -19.67 -8.02 -9.13
N PRO A 542 -19.78 -6.81 -8.60
CA PRO A 542 -20.11 -6.60 -7.20
C PRO A 542 -21.51 -7.12 -6.87
N LYS A 543 -21.71 -7.54 -5.64
CA LYS A 543 -23.05 -7.82 -5.11
C LYS A 543 -23.92 -6.56 -5.22
N GLN A 544 -25.20 -6.76 -5.52
CA GLN A 544 -26.14 -5.63 -5.71
C GLN A 544 -26.43 -4.87 -4.41
N GLU A 545 -26.40 -5.57 -3.28
CA GLU A 545 -26.61 -4.98 -1.98
C GLU A 545 -25.39 -5.19 -1.09
N VAL A 546 -25.06 -4.18 -0.31
CA VAL A 546 -24.09 -4.31 0.77
C VAL A 546 -24.58 -5.28 1.85
N SER A 547 -23.64 -5.84 2.61
CA SER A 547 -23.96 -6.74 3.73
C SER A 547 -25.01 -6.10 4.67
N PRO A 548 -25.95 -6.88 5.22
CA PRO A 548 -26.89 -6.37 6.21
C PRO A 548 -26.20 -5.88 7.50
N TRP A 549 -24.93 -6.24 7.70
CA TRP A 549 -24.11 -5.79 8.81
C TRP A 549 -23.35 -4.48 8.52
N ALA A 550 -23.27 -4.10 7.24
CA ALA A 550 -22.65 -2.83 6.85
C ALA A 550 -23.58 -1.64 7.19
N PRO A 551 -23.03 -0.48 7.53
CA PRO A 551 -23.83 0.73 7.69
C PRO A 551 -24.52 1.06 6.35
N ARG A 552 -25.82 1.29 6.37
CA ARG A 552 -26.53 1.88 5.23
C ARG A 552 -26.26 3.36 5.23
N MET A 553 -25.96 3.92 4.07
CA MET A 553 -25.62 5.33 3.91
C MET A 553 -26.54 5.99 2.87
N GLU A 554 -27.05 7.16 3.22
CA GLU A 554 -27.84 8.01 2.34
C GLU A 554 -27.15 9.38 2.24
N GLN A 555 -27.11 9.91 1.05
CA GLN A 555 -26.60 11.24 0.77
C GLN A 555 -27.77 12.18 0.52
N ILE A 556 -27.78 13.32 1.19
CA ILE A 556 -28.69 14.41 0.92
C ILE A 556 -27.91 15.71 0.74
N THR A 557 -28.48 16.67 0.02
CA THR A 557 -27.87 17.99 -0.15
C THR A 557 -28.71 19.02 0.58
N ILE A 558 -28.07 19.88 1.35
CA ILE A 558 -28.68 21.03 2.03
C ILE A 558 -28.05 22.32 1.53
N PRO A 559 -28.77 23.47 1.62
CA PRO A 559 -28.16 24.77 1.34
C PRO A 559 -26.97 25.04 2.26
N VAL A 560 -25.87 25.58 1.71
CA VAL A 560 -24.63 25.84 2.45
C VAL A 560 -24.84 26.77 3.66
N ASP A 561 -25.74 27.75 3.54
CA ASP A 561 -26.12 28.66 4.64
C ASP A 561 -26.82 27.92 5.78
N LYS A 562 -27.38 26.74 5.56
CA LYS A 562 -28.05 25.90 6.56
C LYS A 562 -27.11 24.96 7.32
N ILE A 563 -25.87 24.81 6.90
CA ILE A 563 -24.87 23.97 7.60
C ILE A 563 -24.76 24.40 9.08
N ARG A 564 -24.69 25.70 9.35
CA ARG A 564 -24.58 26.21 10.71
C ARG A 564 -25.82 25.90 11.58
N GLU A 565 -27.00 25.88 10.97
CA GLU A 565 -28.24 25.53 11.68
C GLU A 565 -28.27 24.04 12.02
N LEU A 566 -27.83 23.19 11.09
CA LEU A 566 -27.74 21.75 11.29
C LEU A 566 -26.73 21.40 12.39
N ILE A 567 -25.54 22.02 12.36
CA ILE A 567 -24.51 21.81 13.39
C ILE A 567 -24.97 22.35 14.74
N GLY A 568 -25.55 23.55 14.77
CA GLY A 568 -25.97 24.26 15.97
C GLY A 568 -24.82 24.77 16.83
N PRO A 569 -25.10 25.57 17.88
CA PRO A 569 -24.08 26.14 18.75
C PRO A 569 -23.19 25.06 19.40
N GLY A 570 -21.88 25.09 19.10
CA GLY A 570 -20.92 24.13 19.61
C GLY A 570 -21.23 22.66 19.22
N GLY A 571 -21.94 22.41 18.10
CA GLY A 571 -22.30 21.09 17.62
C GLY A 571 -23.49 20.46 18.38
N LYS A 572 -24.32 21.21 19.07
CA LYS A 572 -25.41 20.70 19.92
C LYS A 572 -26.47 19.97 19.08
N ASN A 573 -26.93 20.57 17.97
CA ASN A 573 -28.05 20.05 17.20
C ASN A 573 -27.66 18.73 16.52
N ILE A 574 -26.51 18.69 15.87
CA ILE A 574 -26.03 17.46 15.19
C ILE A 574 -25.81 16.33 16.20
N ARG A 575 -25.24 16.62 17.38
CA ARG A 575 -25.08 15.62 18.44
C ARG A 575 -26.42 15.10 18.93
N GLU A 576 -27.43 15.97 19.13
CA GLU A 576 -28.76 15.54 19.55
C GLU A 576 -29.43 14.62 18.49
N ILE A 577 -29.26 14.93 17.20
CA ILE A 577 -29.75 14.07 16.12
C ILE A 577 -29.05 12.71 16.19
N CYS A 578 -27.72 12.68 16.24
CA CYS A 578 -26.93 11.45 16.33
C CYS A 578 -27.29 10.61 17.56
N ASP A 579 -27.40 11.25 18.74
CA ASP A 579 -27.68 10.56 20.01
C ASP A 579 -29.09 9.95 20.03
N THR A 580 -30.07 10.66 19.47
CA THR A 580 -31.48 10.21 19.50
C THR A 580 -31.79 9.18 18.43
N THR A 581 -31.13 9.23 17.28
CA THR A 581 -31.34 8.30 16.16
C THR A 581 -30.33 7.17 16.12
N LYS A 582 -29.20 7.30 16.82
CA LYS A 582 -28.04 6.39 16.71
C LYS A 582 -27.44 6.31 15.28
N ALA A 583 -27.70 7.34 14.46
CA ALA A 583 -27.08 7.51 13.17
C ALA A 583 -25.80 8.34 13.28
N LYS A 584 -24.87 8.16 12.35
CA LYS A 584 -23.71 9.03 12.13
C LYS A 584 -24.04 10.02 11.03
N ILE A 585 -23.61 11.28 11.17
CA ILE A 585 -23.86 12.33 10.19
C ILE A 585 -22.54 13.05 9.93
N ASP A 586 -22.14 13.07 8.66
CA ASP A 586 -20.97 13.79 8.17
C ASP A 586 -21.44 14.89 7.20
N ILE A 587 -20.87 16.10 7.34
CA ILE A 587 -21.28 17.29 6.58
C ILE A 587 -20.06 17.87 5.89
N LYS A 588 -20.17 18.02 4.55
CA LYS A 588 -19.17 18.72 3.75
C LYS A 588 -19.49 20.22 3.62
N ASP A 589 -18.47 21.01 3.33
CA ASP A 589 -18.60 22.47 3.17
C ASP A 589 -19.47 22.89 1.97
N ASP A 590 -19.67 22.01 1.01
CA ASP A 590 -20.54 22.22 -0.16
C ASP A 590 -22.04 21.96 0.11
N GLY A 591 -22.40 21.55 1.33
CA GLY A 591 -23.76 21.23 1.73
C GLY A 591 -24.15 19.77 1.52
N THR A 592 -23.22 18.92 1.11
CA THR A 592 -23.44 17.46 1.06
C THR A 592 -23.45 16.89 2.47
N VAL A 593 -24.49 16.14 2.81
CA VAL A 593 -24.65 15.48 4.11
C VAL A 593 -24.77 13.99 3.90
N PHE A 594 -23.84 13.22 4.49
CA PHE A 594 -23.88 11.76 4.54
C PHE A 594 -24.49 11.33 5.87
N ILE A 595 -25.47 10.46 5.82
CA ILE A 595 -26.17 9.94 7.01
C ILE A 595 -26.04 8.42 6.97
N ALA A 596 -25.41 7.83 7.97
CA ALA A 596 -25.14 6.41 8.05
C ALA A 596 -25.78 5.77 9.29
N SER A 597 -26.39 4.57 9.13
CA SER A 597 -26.88 3.78 10.24
C SER A 597 -26.98 2.29 9.88
N ASN A 598 -26.76 1.42 10.85
CA ASN A 598 -26.98 -0.03 10.71
C ASN A 598 -28.48 -0.41 10.78
N ASN A 599 -29.37 0.56 11.05
CA ASN A 599 -30.81 0.36 11.16
C ASN A 599 -31.55 1.29 10.18
N ALA A 600 -32.36 0.73 9.31
CA ALA A 600 -33.11 1.47 8.30
C ALA A 600 -34.10 2.50 8.88
N GLU A 601 -34.74 2.17 10.02
CA GLU A 601 -35.65 3.10 10.71
C GLU A 601 -34.89 4.27 11.33
N ALA A 602 -33.73 3.99 11.94
CA ALA A 602 -32.83 4.99 12.47
C ALA A 602 -32.30 5.94 11.37
N LEU A 603 -31.96 5.38 10.22
CA LEU A 603 -31.53 6.15 9.05
C LEU A 603 -32.62 7.11 8.56
N LYS A 604 -33.85 6.60 8.38
CA LYS A 604 -35.01 7.44 8.01
C LYS A 604 -35.28 8.55 9.03
N ALA A 605 -35.28 8.21 10.32
CA ALA A 605 -35.47 9.18 11.39
C ALA A 605 -34.41 10.29 11.40
N ALA A 606 -33.15 9.91 11.12
CA ALA A 606 -32.06 10.88 11.02
C ALA A 606 -32.24 11.82 9.81
N ILE A 607 -32.58 11.27 8.64
CA ILE A 607 -32.86 12.05 7.42
C ILE A 607 -34.01 13.06 7.68
N GLU A 608 -35.09 12.61 8.28
CA GLU A 608 -36.20 13.49 8.64
C GLU A 608 -35.78 14.62 9.59
N LYS A 609 -35.00 14.31 10.62
CA LYS A 609 -34.49 15.33 11.54
C LYS A 609 -33.53 16.32 10.88
N VAL A 610 -32.65 15.86 9.98
CA VAL A 610 -31.79 16.76 9.19
C VAL A 610 -32.62 17.67 8.31
N LYS A 611 -33.59 17.15 7.57
CA LYS A 611 -34.53 17.93 6.76
C LYS A 611 -35.33 18.94 7.59
N MET A 612 -35.78 18.54 8.78
CA MET A 612 -36.45 19.45 9.71
C MET A 612 -35.53 20.58 10.20
N SER A 613 -34.28 20.28 10.51
CA SER A 613 -33.32 21.27 11.04
C SER A 613 -32.85 22.26 9.98
N THR A 614 -32.83 21.85 8.70
CA THR A 614 -32.37 22.68 7.59
C THR A 614 -33.52 23.40 6.88
N GLY A 615 -34.75 23.20 7.31
CA GLY A 615 -35.93 23.84 6.74
C GLY A 615 -36.35 23.28 5.37
N SER A 616 -35.84 22.15 4.99
CA SER A 616 -36.23 21.46 3.74
C SER A 616 -37.50 20.61 3.96
N LEU A 617 -38.61 21.29 4.37
CA LEU A 617 -39.89 20.61 4.55
C LEU A 617 -40.57 20.34 3.19
N GLU A 618 -40.96 19.10 2.97
CA GLU A 618 -41.60 18.68 1.71
C GLU A 618 -43.11 18.93 1.76
N ILE A 619 -43.65 19.57 0.70
CA ILE A 619 -45.11 19.76 0.52
C ILE A 619 -45.76 18.38 0.36
N GLY A 620 -46.81 18.13 1.13
CA GLY A 620 -47.53 16.86 1.14
C GLY A 620 -47.13 15.90 2.23
N THR A 621 -46.01 16.12 2.93
CA THR A 621 -45.50 15.29 4.03
C THR A 621 -46.10 15.69 5.36
N ILE A 622 -46.35 14.70 6.26
CA ILE A 622 -46.87 14.89 7.61
C ILE A 622 -45.70 14.95 8.59
N TYR A 623 -45.69 15.98 9.43
CA TYR A 623 -44.68 16.18 10.46
C TYR A 623 -45.32 16.31 11.83
N SER A 624 -44.61 15.89 12.87
CA SER A 624 -44.96 16.18 14.25
C SER A 624 -44.42 17.59 14.64
N GLY A 625 -45.29 18.50 15.04
CA GLY A 625 -44.92 19.85 15.40
C GLY A 625 -45.48 20.24 16.77
N LYS A 626 -44.83 21.20 17.41
CA LYS A 626 -45.23 21.73 18.73
C LYS A 626 -45.96 23.05 18.53
N VAL A 627 -47.16 23.20 19.12
CA VAL A 627 -47.88 24.45 19.11
C VAL A 627 -47.09 25.50 19.91
N ALA A 628 -46.58 26.50 19.20
CA ALA A 628 -45.78 27.60 19.76
C ALA A 628 -46.65 28.75 20.28
N LYS A 629 -47.71 29.13 19.53
CA LYS A 629 -48.58 30.26 19.83
C LYS A 629 -49.95 30.05 19.22
N LEU A 630 -50.99 30.46 19.96
CA LEU A 630 -52.37 30.51 19.49
C LEU A 630 -52.73 31.93 19.09
N MET A 631 -53.51 32.10 18.02
CA MET A 631 -54.02 33.35 17.52
C MET A 631 -55.49 33.13 17.09
N ASP A 632 -56.27 34.19 16.98
CA ASP A 632 -57.68 34.10 16.59
C ASP A 632 -57.89 33.48 15.20
N PHE A 633 -56.90 33.62 14.32
CA PHE A 633 -56.95 33.09 12.92
C PHE A 633 -56.28 31.75 12.77
N GLY A 634 -55.74 31.13 13.84
CA GLY A 634 -55.07 29.83 13.78
C GLY A 634 -53.98 29.63 14.81
N ALA A 635 -53.12 28.64 14.64
CA ALA A 635 -52.03 28.28 15.50
C ALA A 635 -50.68 28.31 14.75
N PHE A 636 -49.65 28.87 15.36
CA PHE A 636 -48.27 28.69 14.92
C PHE A 636 -47.74 27.40 15.51
N VAL A 637 -47.24 26.55 14.65
CA VAL A 637 -46.68 25.24 15.00
C VAL A 637 -45.23 25.21 14.58
N THR A 638 -44.34 24.93 15.51
CA THR A 638 -42.92 24.79 15.26
C THR A 638 -42.62 23.35 14.85
N ILE A 639 -42.06 23.17 13.64
CA ILE A 639 -41.55 21.90 13.12
C ILE A 639 -40.03 22.05 12.97
N GLY A 640 -39.25 21.33 13.79
CA GLY A 640 -37.79 21.57 13.88
C GLY A 640 -37.50 23.00 14.31
N ASN A 641 -36.85 23.80 13.46
CA ASN A 641 -36.52 25.22 13.72
C ASN A 641 -37.43 26.20 12.96
N GLN A 642 -38.51 25.72 12.32
CA GLN A 642 -39.39 26.56 11.51
C GLN A 642 -40.80 26.61 12.05
N ASP A 643 -41.39 27.82 12.01
CA ASP A 643 -42.77 28.04 12.38
C ASP A 643 -43.67 28.02 11.13
N GLY A 644 -44.67 27.16 11.16
CA GLY A 644 -45.70 27.10 10.15
C GLY A 644 -47.07 27.53 10.77
N LEU A 645 -47.96 28.01 9.93
CA LEU A 645 -49.31 28.41 10.31
C LEU A 645 -50.32 27.32 9.96
N VAL A 646 -50.99 26.79 10.98
CA VAL A 646 -52.27 26.06 10.83
C VAL A 646 -53.38 27.09 10.95
N HIS A 647 -53.97 27.45 9.76
CA HIS A 647 -55.10 28.39 9.74
C HIS A 647 -56.31 27.78 10.46
N VAL A 648 -57.19 28.55 11.04
CA VAL A 648 -58.37 28.08 11.78
C VAL A 648 -59.24 27.13 10.96
N SER A 649 -59.30 27.31 9.64
CA SER A 649 -60.02 26.42 8.70
C SER A 649 -59.33 25.07 8.44
N GLU A 650 -58.07 24.92 8.87
CA GLU A 650 -57.27 23.72 8.67
C GLU A 650 -57.06 22.91 9.95
N ILE A 651 -57.71 23.31 11.08
CA ILE A 651 -57.61 22.64 12.39
C ILE A 651 -58.57 21.42 12.43
N SER A 652 -59.85 21.62 12.10
CA SER A 652 -60.91 20.58 12.16
C SER A 652 -61.83 20.72 10.96
N ASP A 653 -62.53 19.63 10.61
CA ASP A 653 -63.58 19.63 9.57
C ASP A 653 -64.83 20.36 10.04
N GLU A 654 -65.05 20.47 11.38
CA GLU A 654 -66.09 21.30 11.97
C GLU A 654 -65.65 22.76 12.05
N ARG A 655 -66.63 23.67 12.10
CA ARG A 655 -66.38 25.11 12.23
C ARG A 655 -65.74 25.43 13.60
N VAL A 656 -64.47 25.79 13.59
CA VAL A 656 -63.71 26.20 14.78
C VAL A 656 -64.07 27.65 15.12
N ASN A 657 -64.70 27.88 16.23
CA ASN A 657 -65.06 29.22 16.70
C ASN A 657 -63.99 29.84 17.57
N ASN A 658 -63.23 29.02 18.31
CA ASN A 658 -62.10 29.45 19.14
C ASN A 658 -60.97 28.40 19.04
N VAL A 659 -59.81 28.85 18.66
CA VAL A 659 -58.65 27.95 18.45
C VAL A 659 -58.20 27.28 19.76
N ALA A 660 -58.40 27.94 20.89
CA ALA A 660 -58.02 27.44 22.21
C ALA A 660 -58.88 26.23 22.69
N ASP A 661 -60.06 26.02 22.09
CA ASP A 661 -60.90 24.86 22.39
C ASP A 661 -60.35 23.54 21.77
N TYR A 662 -59.49 23.64 20.78
CA TYR A 662 -58.93 22.53 20.03
C TYR A 662 -57.46 22.31 20.27
N LEU A 663 -56.69 23.37 20.59
CA LEU A 663 -55.24 23.36 20.70
C LEU A 663 -54.76 24.09 21.97
N SER A 664 -53.69 23.60 22.56
CA SER A 664 -52.99 24.23 23.68
C SER A 664 -51.54 24.53 23.34
N VAL A 665 -51.01 25.65 23.84
CA VAL A 665 -49.58 25.97 23.69
C VAL A 665 -48.73 24.88 24.34
N GLY A 666 -47.76 24.41 23.59
CA GLY A 666 -46.87 23.30 23.99
C GLY A 666 -47.36 21.90 23.58
N GLN A 667 -48.61 21.78 23.08
CA GLN A 667 -49.16 20.50 22.57
C GLN A 667 -48.41 20.06 21.32
N ILE A 668 -48.12 18.75 21.24
CA ILE A 668 -47.55 18.10 20.06
C ILE A 668 -48.69 17.62 19.18
N ILE A 669 -48.69 17.99 17.90
CA ILE A 669 -49.74 17.67 16.94
C ILE A 669 -49.11 17.21 15.58
N ASN A 670 -49.79 16.35 14.87
CA ASN A 670 -49.41 16.00 13.50
C ASN A 670 -50.01 17.02 12.53
N VAL A 671 -49.16 17.54 11.65
CA VAL A 671 -49.56 18.53 10.64
C VAL A 671 -48.97 18.18 9.28
N LYS A 672 -49.75 18.34 8.23
CA LYS A 672 -49.30 18.15 6.83
C LYS A 672 -48.91 19.49 6.25
N VAL A 673 -47.75 19.56 5.60
CA VAL A 673 -47.35 20.75 4.81
C VAL A 673 -48.17 20.83 3.59
N VAL A 674 -48.99 21.86 3.47
CA VAL A 674 -49.90 22.08 2.31
C VAL A 674 -49.39 23.10 1.30
N GLY A 675 -48.37 23.86 1.67
CA GLY A 675 -47.69 24.81 0.78
C GLY A 675 -46.64 25.64 1.51
N ILE A 676 -45.71 26.16 0.75
CA ILE A 676 -44.71 27.15 1.18
C ILE A 676 -44.82 28.32 0.24
N ASP A 677 -44.99 29.53 0.75
CA ASP A 677 -45.14 30.74 -0.09
C ASP A 677 -43.75 31.24 -0.58
N GLU A 678 -43.74 32.20 -1.50
CA GLU A 678 -42.53 32.78 -2.09
C GLU A 678 -41.62 33.49 -1.03
N ARG A 679 -42.15 33.74 0.16
CA ARG A 679 -41.44 34.32 1.31
C ARG A 679 -40.99 33.27 2.32
N GLY A 680 -41.09 31.95 1.98
CA GLY A 680 -40.72 30.82 2.83
C GLY A 680 -41.70 30.57 3.99
N LYS A 681 -42.89 31.13 4.03
CA LYS A 681 -43.89 30.88 5.07
C LYS A 681 -44.59 29.55 4.83
N ILE A 682 -44.58 28.66 5.82
CA ILE A 682 -45.14 27.32 5.75
C ILE A 682 -46.61 27.34 6.12
N ARG A 683 -47.45 26.78 5.29
CA ARG A 683 -48.87 26.53 5.51
C ARG A 683 -49.07 25.07 5.91
N LEU A 684 -49.74 24.87 7.03
CA LEU A 684 -49.94 23.56 7.62
C LEU A 684 -51.44 23.22 7.72
N SER A 685 -51.77 21.94 7.71
CA SER A 685 -53.15 21.43 7.87
C SER A 685 -53.15 20.26 8.83
N MET A 686 -53.96 20.29 9.88
CA MET A 686 -54.27 19.15 10.73
C MET A 686 -55.24 18.20 10.08
N LYS A 687 -56.28 18.74 9.39
CA LYS A 687 -57.28 17.95 8.68
C LYS A 687 -56.66 16.93 7.73
N LYS A 688 -55.66 17.37 6.93
CA LYS A 688 -55.00 16.55 5.91
C LYS A 688 -53.88 15.69 6.51
N ALA A 689 -53.62 15.77 7.81
CA ALA A 689 -52.70 14.92 8.52
C ALA A 689 -53.37 13.67 9.13
N VAL A 690 -54.68 13.65 9.15
CA VAL A 690 -55.49 12.48 9.57
C VAL A 690 -55.89 11.74 8.28
N ALA A 691 -55.05 10.75 7.88
CA ALA A 691 -55.40 9.83 6.80
C ALA A 691 -54.87 8.44 7.17
#